data_fcfc48235e17d50ed27b7066115cea5d
#
_entry.id   fcfc48235e17d50ed27b7066115cea5d
#
_cell.length_a   1.000
_cell.length_b   1.000
_cell.length_c   1.000
_cell.angle_alpha   90.00
_cell.angle_beta   90.00
_cell.angle_gamma   90.00
#
_symmetry.space_group_name_H-M   'P 1'
#
loop_
_entity.id
_entity.type
_entity.pdbx_description
1 polymer ?
#
loop_
_entity_poly.entity_id
_entity_poly.type
_entity_poly.pdbx_seq_one_letter_code
_entity_poly.pdbx_strand_id
1 'polypeptide(L)'
;MHVIGTAGHVDHGKSTLVHALTGIDPDRLREEKEREMTIDLGFAWLTLPDGEAVGIVDVPGHRDFIENMLAGVGGIDAALFVVAADEGVMPQTREHLAILDLLGVSAGVVALTKLDLAESEEWVELVATDVAETLEGTVLEDAPIVPVSARTGQGLDELLTALQEVLAQVEPRPDRGRPRLPIDRVFTISGFGTVVTGTLSDGCFEVGQEVEVLPRGLKARVRGLQTHKRKVKRAVPGSRVAMNLSGVSKAELARGDVVTIPGWLRPTVLVDVQLRYLPDAQRPLRHNAQLKFFCGAAETMARVRLLGQDTLPPGQSGWAQLRLQEPIPLVKGDRFIVRIPSPPATVGGGVVVDPHPGRKHRRFRPEVIARLETLAQGSPTEILLQVLERRGPTTARDLLSASGLGEAAPEALAQLLDEGQAILLGPQVDRRQEAGGRRQELVSGGQLLATHGWWAALVKRLSGELSAYHRKFPLRKGMPREALRSGLRLEAKVFNAAMARAAAEGLIAEEGATVRLPSHAIRLSPEQQRQVDALLARFRRQPYTTPSVKESIAAVGEEVLGVLIDRGDLVQVSSEVLFLPQTYEEMVARIRVHIEHEGSITLAQARDMFGTSRKYAQALLEHLDEIGVTKRVGDERVLR
;
A
#
# COMPACT_ATOMS: atom_id res chain seq x y z
N MET A 1 -15.32 9.60 -24.10
CA MET A 1 -15.82 8.33 -24.70
C MET A 1 -16.56 7.59 -23.61
N HIS A 2 -17.82 7.24 -23.81
CA HIS A 2 -18.71 6.68 -22.80
C HIS A 2 -19.22 5.29 -23.20
N VAL A 3 -19.67 4.52 -22.21
CA VAL A 3 -20.33 3.22 -22.41
C VAL A 3 -21.69 3.24 -21.73
N ILE A 4 -22.73 2.95 -22.47
CA ILE A 4 -24.11 2.85 -21.98
C ILE A 4 -24.43 1.37 -21.77
N GLY A 5 -25.12 1.03 -20.69
CA GLY A 5 -25.67 -0.31 -20.45
C GLY A 5 -27.19 -0.29 -20.56
N THR A 6 -27.79 -1.24 -21.27
CA THR A 6 -29.24 -1.43 -21.17
C THR A 6 -29.59 -2.09 -19.83
N ALA A 7 -30.79 -1.81 -19.31
CA ALA A 7 -31.33 -2.47 -18.12
C ALA A 7 -32.86 -2.49 -18.22
N GLY A 8 -33.53 -3.48 -17.65
CA GLY A 8 -34.98 -3.62 -17.72
C GLY A 8 -35.42 -5.08 -17.88
N HIS A 9 -36.74 -5.31 -17.84
CA HIS A 9 -37.33 -6.63 -17.88
C HIS A 9 -37.04 -7.38 -19.21
N VAL A 10 -37.16 -8.70 -19.23
CA VAL A 10 -37.24 -9.49 -20.46
C VAL A 10 -38.45 -9.01 -21.27
N ASP A 11 -38.38 -9.05 -22.57
CA ASP A 11 -39.44 -8.64 -23.52
C ASP A 11 -39.82 -7.14 -23.51
N HIS A 12 -39.18 -6.29 -22.69
CA HIS A 12 -39.34 -4.83 -22.75
C HIS A 12 -38.66 -4.19 -23.97
N GLY A 13 -38.11 -4.98 -24.89
CA GLY A 13 -37.60 -4.49 -26.17
C GLY A 13 -36.19 -3.88 -26.12
N LYS A 14 -35.34 -4.25 -25.15
CA LYS A 14 -33.94 -3.74 -25.04
C LYS A 14 -33.15 -3.92 -26.31
N SER A 15 -33.00 -5.18 -26.78
CA SER A 15 -32.23 -5.50 -28.00
C SER A 15 -32.83 -4.90 -29.26
N THR A 16 -34.17 -4.85 -29.33
CA THR A 16 -34.91 -4.20 -30.42
C THR A 16 -34.63 -2.69 -30.47
N LEU A 17 -34.61 -2.03 -29.29
CA LEU A 17 -34.29 -0.62 -29.19
C LEU A 17 -32.82 -0.34 -29.57
N VAL A 18 -31.89 -1.18 -29.08
CA VAL A 18 -30.46 -1.09 -29.47
C VAL A 18 -30.30 -1.25 -30.98
N HIS A 19 -31.02 -2.21 -31.57
CA HIS A 19 -31.00 -2.40 -33.03
C HIS A 19 -31.57 -1.19 -33.79
N ALA A 20 -32.68 -0.62 -33.33
CA ALA A 20 -33.28 0.58 -33.94
C ALA A 20 -32.35 1.82 -33.89
N LEU A 21 -31.66 2.02 -32.77
CA LEU A 21 -30.73 3.13 -32.57
C LEU A 21 -29.41 2.99 -33.35
N THR A 22 -28.93 1.74 -33.55
CA THR A 22 -27.57 1.51 -34.04
C THR A 22 -27.49 0.85 -35.40
N GLY A 23 -28.57 0.19 -35.84
CA GLY A 23 -28.56 -0.71 -36.99
C GLY A 23 -27.78 -2.03 -36.76
N ILE A 24 -27.36 -2.29 -35.53
CA ILE A 24 -26.56 -3.47 -35.17
C ILE A 24 -27.43 -4.41 -34.32
N ASP A 25 -27.59 -5.66 -34.76
CA ASP A 25 -28.25 -6.70 -33.98
C ASP A 25 -27.30 -7.16 -32.84
N PRO A 26 -27.60 -6.89 -31.54
CA PRO A 26 -26.77 -7.26 -30.43
C PRO A 26 -26.79 -8.78 -30.15
N ASP A 27 -27.88 -9.48 -30.54
CA ASP A 27 -28.08 -10.93 -30.34
C ASP A 27 -27.31 -11.73 -31.40
N ARG A 28 -26.31 -12.47 -30.98
CA ARG A 28 -25.37 -13.20 -31.85
C ARG A 28 -25.49 -14.68 -31.80
N LEU A 29 -25.95 -15.21 -30.65
CA LEU A 29 -26.09 -16.64 -30.47
C LEU A 29 -27.31 -17.16 -31.24
N ARG A 30 -27.17 -18.33 -31.83
CA ARG A 30 -28.31 -18.98 -32.50
C ARG A 30 -29.46 -19.24 -31.52
N GLU A 31 -29.13 -19.58 -30.28
CA GLU A 31 -30.08 -19.81 -29.21
C GLU A 31 -30.82 -18.55 -28.79
N GLU A 32 -30.17 -17.37 -28.79
CA GLU A 32 -30.81 -16.06 -28.55
C GLU A 32 -31.88 -15.77 -29.61
N LYS A 33 -31.57 -16.03 -30.87
CA LYS A 33 -32.50 -15.84 -31.98
C LYS A 33 -33.65 -16.85 -32.01
N GLU A 34 -33.41 -18.12 -31.60
CA GLU A 34 -34.42 -19.15 -31.50
C GLU A 34 -35.39 -18.95 -30.33
N ARG A 35 -34.88 -18.33 -29.22
CA ARG A 35 -35.67 -18.03 -28.02
C ARG A 35 -36.20 -16.60 -27.98
N GLU A 36 -35.81 -15.75 -28.93
CA GLU A 36 -36.13 -14.31 -28.98
C GLU A 36 -35.72 -13.60 -27.66
N MET A 37 -34.61 -14.01 -27.06
CA MET A 37 -34.19 -13.56 -25.73
C MET A 37 -32.66 -13.50 -25.64
N THR A 38 -32.12 -12.35 -25.18
CA THR A 38 -30.69 -12.17 -24.92
C THR A 38 -30.23 -13.06 -23.75
N ILE A 39 -29.21 -13.88 -23.96
CA ILE A 39 -28.64 -14.83 -22.99
C ILE A 39 -27.30 -14.32 -22.46
N ASP A 40 -26.42 -13.84 -23.35
CA ASP A 40 -25.10 -13.28 -22.99
C ASP A 40 -25.07 -11.78 -23.38
N LEU A 41 -24.00 -11.08 -23.00
CA LEU A 41 -23.86 -9.66 -23.30
C LEU A 41 -23.90 -9.38 -24.81
N GLY A 42 -24.76 -8.49 -25.27
CA GLY A 42 -24.74 -7.90 -26.59
C GLY A 42 -23.83 -6.68 -26.65
N PHE A 43 -23.32 -6.34 -27.85
CA PHE A 43 -22.49 -5.16 -28.00
C PHE A 43 -22.79 -4.44 -29.29
N ALA A 44 -23.12 -3.15 -29.17
CA ALA A 44 -23.32 -2.23 -30.27
C ALA A 44 -22.56 -0.90 -30.02
N TRP A 45 -22.59 -0.03 -30.97
CA TRP A 45 -22.08 1.33 -30.85
C TRP A 45 -22.94 2.25 -31.66
N LEU A 46 -23.13 3.46 -31.17
CA LEU A 46 -23.83 4.52 -31.85
C LEU A 46 -22.95 5.76 -31.94
N THR A 47 -23.30 6.65 -32.83
CA THR A 47 -22.74 8.01 -32.89
C THR A 47 -23.84 8.97 -32.50
N LEU A 48 -23.62 9.75 -31.46
CA LEU A 48 -24.55 10.79 -31.01
C LEU A 48 -24.64 11.95 -32.00
N PRO A 49 -25.66 12.81 -31.91
CA PRO A 49 -25.82 13.97 -32.79
C PRO A 49 -24.62 14.93 -32.84
N ASP A 50 -23.86 15.05 -31.75
CA ASP A 50 -22.62 15.85 -31.66
C ASP A 50 -21.38 15.17 -32.27
N GLY A 51 -21.53 13.93 -32.75
CA GLY A 51 -20.45 13.15 -33.34
C GLY A 51 -19.66 12.27 -32.35
N GLU A 52 -20.00 12.27 -31.07
CA GLU A 52 -19.37 11.36 -30.10
C GLU A 52 -19.78 9.91 -30.37
N ALA A 53 -18.77 9.02 -30.37
CA ALA A 53 -18.99 7.58 -30.47
C ALA A 53 -19.16 6.96 -29.08
N VAL A 54 -20.29 6.30 -28.84
CA VAL A 54 -20.68 5.67 -27.58
C VAL A 54 -20.81 4.17 -27.76
N GLY A 55 -20.21 3.40 -26.82
CA GLY A 55 -20.38 1.94 -26.77
C GLY A 55 -21.69 1.58 -26.05
N ILE A 56 -22.40 0.56 -26.56
CA ILE A 56 -23.58 0.00 -25.88
C ILE A 56 -23.30 -1.43 -25.46
N VAL A 57 -23.59 -1.73 -24.20
CA VAL A 57 -23.63 -3.07 -23.64
C VAL A 57 -25.07 -3.47 -23.45
N ASP A 58 -25.57 -4.36 -24.30
CA ASP A 58 -26.92 -4.90 -24.17
C ASP A 58 -26.88 -6.09 -23.22
N VAL A 59 -27.68 -6.03 -22.14
CA VAL A 59 -27.66 -7.03 -21.08
C VAL A 59 -28.93 -7.90 -21.12
N PRO A 60 -28.79 -9.19 -20.75
CA PRO A 60 -29.95 -10.07 -20.65
C PRO A 60 -30.94 -9.57 -19.58
N GLY A 61 -32.24 -9.65 -19.88
CA GLY A 61 -33.32 -9.24 -18.98
C GLY A 61 -33.80 -10.33 -18.04
N HIS A 62 -33.60 -11.62 -18.41
CA HIS A 62 -34.14 -12.74 -17.66
C HIS A 62 -33.34 -13.03 -16.37
N ARG A 63 -34.06 -13.35 -15.27
CA ARG A 63 -33.48 -13.58 -13.94
C ARG A 63 -32.38 -14.65 -13.92
N ASP A 64 -32.45 -15.66 -14.78
CA ASP A 64 -31.48 -16.75 -14.83
C ASP A 64 -30.13 -16.28 -15.42
N PHE A 65 -30.12 -15.13 -16.12
CA PHE A 65 -28.95 -14.54 -16.77
C PHE A 65 -28.43 -13.25 -16.08
N ILE A 66 -28.92 -12.92 -14.90
CA ILE A 66 -28.44 -11.76 -14.13
C ILE A 66 -26.92 -11.82 -13.89
N GLU A 67 -26.34 -13.00 -13.74
CA GLU A 67 -24.88 -13.17 -13.58
C GLU A 67 -24.13 -12.73 -14.85
N ASN A 68 -24.72 -12.91 -16.04
CA ASN A 68 -24.17 -12.39 -17.29
C ASN A 68 -24.32 -10.86 -17.36
N MET A 69 -25.47 -10.32 -16.92
CA MET A 69 -25.68 -8.87 -16.80
C MET A 69 -24.61 -8.23 -15.91
N LEU A 70 -24.38 -8.76 -14.70
CA LEU A 70 -23.42 -8.23 -13.73
C LEU A 70 -22.02 -8.09 -14.30
N ALA A 71 -21.60 -9.00 -15.17
CA ALA A 71 -20.29 -8.91 -15.80
C ALA A 71 -20.17 -7.78 -16.83
N GLY A 72 -21.26 -7.28 -17.37
CA GLY A 72 -21.28 -6.17 -18.33
C GLY A 72 -21.46 -4.80 -17.68
N VAL A 73 -22.31 -4.74 -16.66
CA VAL A 73 -22.76 -3.47 -16.04
C VAL A 73 -21.67 -2.79 -15.21
N GLY A 74 -20.68 -3.53 -14.68
CA GLY A 74 -19.59 -2.93 -13.89
C GLY A 74 -18.71 -1.92 -14.63
N GLY A 75 -18.87 -1.80 -15.95
CA GLY A 75 -18.07 -0.91 -16.79
C GLY A 75 -18.86 0.18 -17.53
N ILE A 76 -20.15 0.41 -17.22
CA ILE A 76 -20.95 1.43 -17.86
C ILE A 76 -20.84 2.80 -17.17
N ASP A 77 -21.06 3.85 -17.92
CA ASP A 77 -21.05 5.24 -17.46
C ASP A 77 -22.48 5.78 -17.28
N ALA A 78 -23.43 5.26 -18.08
CA ALA A 78 -24.85 5.60 -17.99
C ALA A 78 -25.72 4.37 -18.26
N ALA A 79 -26.95 4.41 -17.78
CA ALA A 79 -27.96 3.38 -18.02
C ALA A 79 -28.98 3.82 -19.06
N LEU A 80 -29.29 2.96 -20.02
CA LEU A 80 -30.51 3.02 -20.84
C LEU A 80 -31.52 2.06 -20.16
N PHE A 81 -32.36 2.64 -19.30
CA PHE A 81 -33.31 1.88 -18.50
C PHE A 81 -34.63 1.73 -19.29
N VAL A 82 -34.96 0.48 -19.63
CA VAL A 82 -36.03 0.17 -20.60
C VAL A 82 -37.23 -0.41 -19.86
N VAL A 83 -38.36 0.28 -20.00
CA VAL A 83 -39.68 -0.15 -19.48
C VAL A 83 -40.67 -0.15 -20.63
N ALA A 84 -41.45 -1.20 -20.77
CA ALA A 84 -42.48 -1.28 -21.79
C ALA A 84 -43.77 -0.59 -21.36
N ALA A 85 -44.34 0.27 -22.19
CA ALA A 85 -45.56 1.04 -21.87
C ALA A 85 -46.82 0.15 -21.73
N ASP A 86 -46.82 -1.03 -22.35
CA ASP A 86 -47.93 -2.00 -22.25
C ASP A 86 -47.92 -2.81 -20.95
N GLU A 87 -46.75 -2.96 -20.29
CA GLU A 87 -46.59 -3.81 -19.11
C GLU A 87 -46.22 -3.04 -17.82
N GLY A 88 -45.61 -1.85 -17.95
CA GLY A 88 -45.13 -1.06 -16.80
C GLY A 88 -43.94 -1.67 -16.05
N VAL A 89 -43.83 -1.34 -14.75
CA VAL A 89 -42.71 -1.78 -13.90
C VAL A 89 -42.87 -3.23 -13.45
N MET A 90 -42.00 -4.09 -13.91
CA MET A 90 -41.99 -5.52 -13.67
C MET A 90 -40.93 -5.92 -12.60
N PRO A 91 -41.00 -7.12 -11.99
CA PRO A 91 -40.05 -7.52 -10.92
C PRO A 91 -38.59 -7.45 -11.32
N GLN A 92 -38.25 -7.81 -12.56
CA GLN A 92 -36.86 -7.73 -13.03
C GLN A 92 -36.42 -6.29 -13.30
N THR A 93 -37.35 -5.40 -13.62
CA THR A 93 -37.11 -3.94 -13.70
C THR A 93 -36.58 -3.43 -12.36
N ARG A 94 -37.24 -3.80 -11.25
CA ARG A 94 -36.82 -3.45 -9.88
C ARG A 94 -35.46 -4.08 -9.50
N GLU A 95 -35.20 -5.35 -9.86
CA GLU A 95 -33.90 -5.98 -9.59
C GLU A 95 -32.76 -5.29 -10.36
N HIS A 96 -32.98 -4.93 -11.63
CA HIS A 96 -32.00 -4.20 -12.44
C HIS A 96 -31.73 -2.80 -11.88
N LEU A 97 -32.78 -2.09 -11.45
CA LEU A 97 -32.64 -0.78 -10.81
C LEU A 97 -31.83 -0.88 -9.52
N ALA A 98 -32.11 -1.87 -8.67
CA ALA A 98 -31.34 -2.11 -7.45
C ALA A 98 -29.86 -2.41 -7.73
N ILE A 99 -29.56 -3.14 -8.81
CA ILE A 99 -28.18 -3.39 -9.24
C ILE A 99 -27.48 -2.11 -9.69
N LEU A 100 -28.16 -1.27 -10.52
CA LEU A 100 -27.61 0.02 -10.94
C LEU A 100 -27.35 0.94 -9.74
N ASP A 101 -28.26 0.97 -8.78
CA ASP A 101 -28.15 1.75 -7.55
C ASP A 101 -26.98 1.29 -6.67
N LEU A 102 -26.80 -0.02 -6.46
CA LEU A 102 -25.67 -0.59 -5.74
C LEU A 102 -24.32 -0.33 -6.44
N LEU A 103 -24.31 -0.34 -7.77
CA LEU A 103 -23.13 -0.03 -8.58
C LEU A 103 -22.88 1.48 -8.70
N GLY A 104 -23.87 2.30 -8.30
CA GLY A 104 -23.79 3.78 -8.33
C GLY A 104 -23.70 4.34 -9.75
N VAL A 105 -24.44 3.77 -10.67
CA VAL A 105 -24.61 4.30 -12.02
C VAL A 105 -25.65 5.41 -11.93
N SER A 106 -25.19 6.64 -11.70
CA SER A 106 -26.04 7.80 -11.42
C SER A 106 -26.51 8.57 -12.67
N ALA A 107 -26.05 8.19 -13.85
CA ALA A 107 -26.48 8.78 -15.10
C ALA A 107 -27.35 7.78 -15.87
N GLY A 108 -28.42 8.24 -16.46
CA GLY A 108 -29.26 7.37 -17.29
C GLY A 108 -30.46 8.06 -17.87
N VAL A 109 -31.08 7.37 -18.84
CA VAL A 109 -32.34 7.76 -19.49
C VAL A 109 -33.28 6.56 -19.41
N VAL A 110 -34.55 6.82 -19.10
CA VAL A 110 -35.60 5.81 -19.17
C VAL A 110 -36.22 5.85 -20.56
N ALA A 111 -36.15 4.75 -21.29
CA ALA A 111 -36.90 4.56 -22.54
C ALA A 111 -38.20 3.82 -22.21
N LEU A 112 -39.34 4.53 -22.32
CA LEU A 112 -40.66 3.93 -22.21
C LEU A 112 -41.05 3.37 -23.59
N THR A 113 -40.75 2.10 -23.80
CA THR A 113 -40.84 1.42 -25.12
C THR A 113 -42.23 0.91 -25.43
N LYS A 114 -42.39 0.36 -26.65
CA LYS A 114 -43.66 -0.18 -27.17
C LYS A 114 -44.82 0.83 -27.17
N LEU A 115 -44.52 2.10 -27.39
CA LEU A 115 -45.54 3.17 -27.45
C LEU A 115 -46.66 2.86 -28.46
N ASP A 116 -46.32 2.14 -29.52
CA ASP A 116 -47.27 1.68 -30.56
C ASP A 116 -48.26 0.62 -30.06
N LEU A 117 -48.07 0.03 -28.88
CA LEU A 117 -48.97 -0.93 -28.24
C LEU A 117 -49.73 -0.34 -27.05
N ALA A 118 -49.47 0.91 -26.68
CA ALA A 118 -50.15 1.56 -25.56
C ALA A 118 -51.63 1.82 -25.91
N GLU A 119 -52.51 1.61 -24.93
CA GLU A 119 -53.96 1.74 -25.12
C GLU A 119 -54.42 3.20 -25.35
N SER A 120 -53.78 4.16 -24.69
CA SER A 120 -54.05 5.60 -24.81
C SER A 120 -52.86 6.43 -24.29
N GLU A 121 -52.90 7.77 -24.54
CA GLU A 121 -51.91 8.70 -24.01
C GLU A 121 -52.01 8.79 -22.48
N GLU A 122 -53.22 8.73 -21.89
CA GLU A 122 -53.40 8.72 -20.43
C GLU A 122 -52.79 7.46 -19.78
N TRP A 123 -52.82 6.34 -20.49
CA TRP A 123 -52.15 5.12 -20.04
C TRP A 123 -50.62 5.31 -20.01
N VAL A 124 -50.04 5.93 -21.02
CA VAL A 124 -48.60 6.23 -21.08
C VAL A 124 -48.20 7.17 -19.94
N GLU A 125 -48.99 8.20 -19.63
CA GLU A 125 -48.75 9.10 -18.51
C GLU A 125 -48.83 8.38 -17.17
N LEU A 126 -49.77 7.45 -16.99
CA LEU A 126 -49.90 6.63 -15.78
C LEU A 126 -48.68 5.75 -15.57
N VAL A 127 -48.22 5.06 -16.63
CA VAL A 127 -47.02 4.23 -16.56
C VAL A 127 -45.77 5.05 -16.33
N ALA A 128 -45.65 6.22 -16.93
CA ALA A 128 -44.54 7.14 -16.70
C ALA A 128 -44.49 7.59 -15.21
N THR A 129 -45.66 7.82 -14.61
CA THR A 129 -45.77 8.14 -13.17
C THR A 129 -45.34 6.99 -12.30
N ASP A 130 -45.78 5.74 -12.54
CA ASP A 130 -45.35 4.53 -11.79
C ASP A 130 -43.84 4.32 -11.93
N VAL A 131 -43.27 4.57 -13.08
CA VAL A 131 -41.81 4.55 -13.29
C VAL A 131 -41.15 5.62 -12.44
N ALA A 132 -41.60 6.87 -12.48
CA ALA A 132 -41.03 7.96 -11.68
C ALA A 132 -41.07 7.65 -10.17
N GLU A 133 -42.21 7.17 -9.67
CA GLU A 133 -42.33 6.70 -8.25
C GLU A 133 -41.37 5.54 -7.92
N THR A 134 -41.15 4.65 -8.86
CA THR A 134 -40.21 3.54 -8.68
C THR A 134 -38.74 4.01 -8.64
N LEU A 135 -38.41 5.10 -9.30
CA LEU A 135 -37.06 5.69 -9.32
C LEU A 135 -36.77 6.55 -8.09
N GLU A 136 -37.77 7.00 -7.33
CA GLU A 136 -37.59 7.82 -6.12
C GLU A 136 -36.59 7.18 -5.14
N GLY A 137 -35.64 7.98 -4.62
CA GLY A 137 -34.61 7.55 -3.70
C GLY A 137 -33.54 6.60 -4.28
N THR A 138 -33.52 6.43 -5.61
CA THR A 138 -32.49 5.66 -6.32
C THR A 138 -31.51 6.58 -7.06
N VAL A 139 -30.44 6.01 -7.61
CA VAL A 139 -29.46 6.75 -8.43
C VAL A 139 -30.01 7.30 -9.73
N LEU A 140 -31.20 6.89 -10.15
CA LEU A 140 -31.87 7.34 -11.38
C LEU A 140 -33.12 8.19 -11.10
N GLU A 141 -33.26 8.76 -9.90
CA GLU A 141 -34.42 9.58 -9.51
C GLU A 141 -34.71 10.73 -10.48
N ASP A 142 -33.66 11.40 -10.96
CA ASP A 142 -33.77 12.53 -11.90
C ASP A 142 -33.65 12.12 -13.40
N ALA A 143 -33.69 10.81 -13.71
CA ALA A 143 -33.51 10.35 -15.07
C ALA A 143 -34.71 10.77 -15.98
N PRO A 144 -34.48 11.40 -17.15
CA PRO A 144 -35.56 11.74 -18.07
C PRO A 144 -36.24 10.47 -18.59
N ILE A 145 -37.59 10.52 -18.65
CA ILE A 145 -38.42 9.44 -19.18
C ILE A 145 -38.86 9.83 -20.59
N VAL A 146 -38.43 9.05 -21.58
CA VAL A 146 -38.71 9.32 -23.01
C VAL A 146 -39.58 8.20 -23.60
N PRO A 147 -40.83 8.47 -24.00
CA PRO A 147 -41.67 7.51 -24.68
C PRO A 147 -41.15 7.24 -26.11
N VAL A 148 -41.01 5.96 -26.47
CA VAL A 148 -40.43 5.54 -27.76
C VAL A 148 -41.12 4.32 -28.33
N SER A 149 -41.13 4.21 -29.65
CA SER A 149 -41.43 2.99 -30.38
C SER A 149 -40.26 2.63 -31.31
N ALA A 150 -39.52 1.58 -30.95
CA ALA A 150 -38.44 1.06 -31.80
C ALA A 150 -38.95 0.55 -33.16
N ARG A 151 -40.23 0.19 -33.23
CA ARG A 151 -40.88 -0.34 -34.44
C ARG A 151 -41.27 0.77 -35.44
N THR A 152 -41.82 1.88 -34.95
CA THR A 152 -42.28 2.99 -35.78
C THR A 152 -41.21 4.08 -35.96
N GLY A 153 -40.20 4.10 -35.09
CA GLY A 153 -39.18 5.14 -35.02
C GLY A 153 -39.59 6.37 -34.19
N GLN A 154 -40.81 6.39 -33.64
CA GLN A 154 -41.29 7.51 -32.82
C GLN A 154 -40.45 7.67 -31.53
N GLY A 155 -40.07 8.91 -31.20
CA GLY A 155 -39.33 9.24 -29.98
C GLY A 155 -37.83 8.88 -29.98
N LEU A 156 -37.29 8.30 -31.08
CA LEU A 156 -35.87 7.89 -31.10
C LEU A 156 -34.91 9.08 -31.16
N ASP A 157 -35.28 10.16 -31.87
CA ASP A 157 -34.44 11.38 -31.94
C ASP A 157 -34.42 12.10 -30.58
N GLU A 158 -35.55 12.15 -29.89
CA GLU A 158 -35.69 12.68 -28.52
C GLU A 158 -34.86 11.85 -27.53
N LEU A 159 -34.88 10.52 -27.68
CA LEU A 159 -34.06 9.62 -26.85
C LEU A 159 -32.59 9.85 -27.09
N LEU A 160 -32.14 10.03 -28.34
CA LEU A 160 -30.74 10.34 -28.64
C LEU A 160 -30.32 11.69 -28.07
N THR A 161 -31.19 12.69 -28.12
CA THR A 161 -30.94 14.00 -27.52
C THR A 161 -30.83 13.92 -26.01
N ALA A 162 -31.74 13.22 -25.32
CA ALA A 162 -31.69 13.00 -23.89
C ALA A 162 -30.44 12.23 -23.46
N LEU A 163 -30.03 11.21 -24.22
CA LEU A 163 -28.79 10.48 -23.98
C LEU A 163 -27.56 11.38 -24.10
N GLN A 164 -27.52 12.26 -25.10
CA GLN A 164 -26.44 13.23 -25.28
C GLN A 164 -26.36 14.21 -24.12
N GLU A 165 -27.47 14.77 -23.66
CA GLU A 165 -27.54 15.70 -22.54
C GLU A 165 -27.08 15.05 -21.24
N VAL A 166 -27.52 13.82 -20.96
CA VAL A 166 -27.10 13.05 -19.75
C VAL A 166 -25.63 12.74 -19.81
N LEU A 167 -25.11 12.27 -20.95
CA LEU A 167 -23.68 11.92 -21.07
C LEU A 167 -22.77 13.15 -21.02
N ALA A 168 -23.22 14.32 -21.44
CA ALA A 168 -22.45 15.56 -21.30
C ALA A 168 -22.21 15.97 -19.84
N GLN A 169 -23.03 15.47 -18.91
CA GLN A 169 -22.85 15.71 -17.46
C GLN A 169 -21.99 14.65 -16.76
N VAL A 170 -21.68 13.54 -17.45
CA VAL A 170 -20.85 12.47 -16.88
C VAL A 170 -19.38 12.87 -16.97
N GLU A 171 -18.72 12.93 -15.81
CA GLU A 171 -17.29 13.18 -15.79
C GLU A 171 -16.50 12.06 -16.46
N PRO A 172 -15.55 12.39 -17.34
CA PRO A 172 -14.68 11.39 -17.94
C PRO A 172 -13.92 10.59 -16.88
N ARG A 173 -13.78 9.29 -17.09
CA ARG A 173 -13.00 8.45 -16.17
C ARG A 173 -11.56 8.92 -16.10
N PRO A 174 -11.01 9.14 -14.88
CA PRO A 174 -9.66 9.63 -14.71
C PRO A 174 -8.62 8.59 -15.18
N ASP A 175 -7.58 9.06 -15.87
CA ASP A 175 -6.39 8.27 -16.16
C ASP A 175 -5.39 8.39 -15.00
N ARG A 176 -5.41 7.44 -14.07
CA ARG A 176 -4.49 7.41 -12.93
C ARG A 176 -3.20 6.65 -13.22
N GLY A 177 -2.94 6.31 -14.49
CA GLY A 177 -1.78 5.53 -14.89
C GLY A 177 -1.77 4.09 -14.37
N ARG A 178 -2.94 3.54 -14.05
CA ARG A 178 -3.12 2.19 -13.45
C ARG A 178 -4.05 1.34 -14.30
N PRO A 179 -3.63 0.95 -15.52
CA PRO A 179 -4.52 0.33 -16.48
C PRO A 179 -5.12 -0.97 -15.96
N ARG A 180 -6.44 -1.10 -16.13
CA ARG A 180 -7.24 -2.20 -15.63
C ARG A 180 -8.37 -2.52 -16.61
N LEU A 181 -8.27 -3.69 -17.25
CA LEU A 181 -9.27 -4.20 -18.19
C LEU A 181 -9.84 -5.51 -17.64
N PRO A 182 -10.99 -5.50 -16.94
CA PRO A 182 -11.71 -6.72 -16.62
C PRO A 182 -12.16 -7.41 -17.90
N ILE A 183 -11.83 -8.71 -18.00
CA ILE A 183 -12.16 -9.52 -19.18
C ILE A 183 -13.61 -10.02 -19.06
N ASP A 184 -14.46 -9.65 -19.99
CA ASP A 184 -15.81 -10.18 -20.10
C ASP A 184 -15.94 -11.29 -21.13
N ARG A 185 -15.07 -11.31 -22.18
CA ARG A 185 -15.01 -12.38 -23.17
C ARG A 185 -13.60 -12.73 -23.59
N VAL A 186 -13.40 -14.01 -23.91
CA VAL A 186 -12.15 -14.54 -24.48
C VAL A 186 -12.49 -15.36 -25.73
N PHE A 187 -11.87 -15.04 -26.84
CA PHE A 187 -12.05 -15.78 -28.10
C PHE A 187 -10.76 -15.82 -28.91
N THR A 188 -10.74 -16.72 -29.89
CA THR A 188 -9.61 -16.84 -30.81
C THR A 188 -10.03 -16.43 -32.20
N ILE A 189 -9.23 -15.58 -32.84
CA ILE A 189 -9.41 -15.21 -34.25
C ILE A 189 -8.34 -15.93 -35.07
N SER A 190 -8.77 -16.65 -36.12
CA SER A 190 -7.84 -17.33 -37.02
C SER A 190 -6.81 -16.35 -37.59
N GLY A 191 -5.53 -16.69 -37.48
CA GLY A 191 -4.42 -15.85 -37.92
C GLY A 191 -4.02 -14.71 -36.95
N PHE A 192 -4.85 -14.36 -35.98
CA PHE A 192 -4.54 -13.28 -35.01
C PHE A 192 -4.25 -13.79 -33.58
N GLY A 193 -4.73 -14.97 -33.22
CA GLY A 193 -4.51 -15.54 -31.89
C GLY A 193 -5.58 -15.18 -30.87
N THR A 194 -5.19 -15.08 -29.60
CA THR A 194 -6.10 -14.85 -28.47
C THR A 194 -6.49 -13.38 -28.38
N VAL A 195 -7.79 -13.12 -28.31
CA VAL A 195 -8.36 -11.79 -28.13
C VAL A 195 -9.25 -11.78 -26.90
N VAL A 196 -9.10 -10.77 -26.08
CA VAL A 196 -9.95 -10.50 -24.92
C VAL A 196 -10.71 -9.19 -25.13
N THR A 197 -11.91 -9.11 -24.56
CA THR A 197 -12.69 -7.86 -24.55
C THR A 197 -13.03 -7.45 -23.13
N GLY A 198 -13.21 -6.15 -22.93
CA GLY A 198 -13.60 -5.55 -21.67
C GLY A 198 -13.76 -4.05 -21.78
N THR A 199 -14.27 -3.41 -20.74
CA THR A 199 -14.26 -1.95 -20.62
C THR A 199 -13.05 -1.53 -19.79
N LEU A 200 -12.21 -0.64 -20.33
CA LEU A 200 -11.03 -0.15 -19.64
C LEU A 200 -11.44 0.80 -18.51
N SER A 201 -11.25 0.38 -17.27
CA SER A 201 -11.74 1.11 -16.10
C SER A 201 -10.79 2.21 -15.61
N ASP A 202 -9.48 2.08 -15.85
CA ASP A 202 -8.47 3.07 -15.46
C ASP A 202 -7.22 2.86 -16.31
N GLY A 203 -6.40 3.90 -16.46
CA GLY A 203 -5.13 3.88 -17.16
C GLY A 203 -5.26 3.67 -18.67
N CYS A 204 -4.15 3.65 -19.37
CA CYS A 204 -4.09 3.44 -20.81
C CYS A 204 -3.30 2.20 -21.17
N PHE A 205 -3.66 1.54 -22.27
CA PHE A 205 -2.85 0.49 -22.89
C PHE A 205 -2.37 0.92 -24.27
N GLU A 206 -1.13 0.51 -24.59
CA GLU A 206 -0.52 0.76 -25.89
C GLU A 206 -0.12 -0.55 -26.60
N VAL A 207 -0.10 -0.52 -27.92
CA VAL A 207 0.37 -1.66 -28.73
C VAL A 207 1.86 -1.87 -28.46
N GLY A 208 2.26 -3.13 -28.19
CA GLY A 208 3.61 -3.51 -27.84
C GLY A 208 3.89 -3.57 -26.33
N GLN A 209 3.00 -3.05 -25.50
CA GLN A 209 3.15 -3.01 -24.04
C GLN A 209 3.14 -4.41 -23.43
N GLU A 210 4.00 -4.62 -22.43
CA GLU A 210 3.97 -5.82 -21.60
C GLU A 210 2.86 -5.68 -20.55
N VAL A 211 2.09 -6.76 -20.38
CA VAL A 211 0.95 -6.82 -19.47
C VAL A 211 0.98 -8.11 -18.66
N GLU A 212 0.24 -8.09 -17.56
CA GLU A 212 0.01 -9.24 -16.70
C GLU A 212 -1.49 -9.51 -16.61
N VAL A 213 -1.86 -10.80 -16.66
CA VAL A 213 -3.27 -11.22 -16.50
C VAL A 213 -3.44 -11.86 -15.13
N LEU A 214 -4.23 -11.23 -14.29
CA LEU A 214 -4.51 -11.65 -12.92
C LEU A 214 -5.88 -12.35 -12.84
N PRO A 215 -6.08 -13.26 -11.87
CA PRO A 215 -5.23 -13.56 -10.72
C PRO A 215 -4.07 -14.54 -10.99
N ARG A 216 -3.98 -15.11 -12.19
CA ARG A 216 -3.02 -16.18 -12.51
C ARG A 216 -1.58 -15.71 -12.69
N GLY A 217 -1.34 -14.40 -12.84
CA GLY A 217 0.00 -13.82 -13.03
C GLY A 217 0.62 -14.14 -14.41
N LEU A 218 -0.20 -14.34 -15.43
CA LEU A 218 0.26 -14.68 -16.77
C LEU A 218 0.85 -13.44 -17.45
N LYS A 219 2.06 -13.56 -17.96
CA LYS A 219 2.71 -12.47 -18.72
C LYS A 219 2.29 -12.56 -20.18
N ALA A 220 1.91 -11.42 -20.73
CA ALA A 220 1.49 -11.29 -22.13
C ALA A 220 1.99 -9.97 -22.71
N ARG A 221 1.85 -9.82 -24.04
CA ARG A 221 2.14 -8.57 -24.75
C ARG A 221 0.97 -8.18 -25.63
N VAL A 222 0.61 -6.90 -25.63
CA VAL A 222 -0.43 -6.34 -26.48
C VAL A 222 0.04 -6.31 -27.92
N ARG A 223 -0.55 -7.12 -28.80
CA ARG A 223 -0.26 -7.14 -30.25
C ARG A 223 -1.09 -6.14 -31.04
N GLY A 224 -2.29 -5.84 -30.56
CA GLY A 224 -3.21 -4.91 -31.20
C GLY A 224 -4.37 -4.54 -30.30
N LEU A 225 -4.90 -3.36 -30.53
CA LEU A 225 -6.04 -2.77 -29.83
C LEU A 225 -7.09 -2.36 -30.84
N GLN A 226 -8.36 -2.56 -30.50
CA GLN A 226 -9.50 -2.08 -31.25
C GLN A 226 -10.56 -1.50 -30.31
N THR A 227 -11.13 -0.38 -30.72
CA THR A 227 -12.33 0.22 -30.13
C THR A 227 -13.34 0.47 -31.25
N HIS A 228 -14.61 0.11 -31.08
CA HIS A 228 -15.66 0.26 -32.11
C HIS A 228 -15.24 -0.27 -33.50
N LYS A 229 -14.63 -1.48 -33.53
CA LYS A 229 -14.05 -2.13 -34.73
C LYS A 229 -12.93 -1.34 -35.44
N ARG A 230 -12.47 -0.21 -34.91
CA ARG A 230 -11.35 0.57 -35.46
C ARG A 230 -10.05 0.20 -34.72
N LYS A 231 -8.99 -0.06 -35.46
CA LYS A 231 -7.66 -0.28 -34.88
C LYS A 231 -7.15 1.02 -34.26
N VAL A 232 -6.67 0.94 -33.03
CA VAL A 232 -6.08 2.07 -32.31
C VAL A 232 -4.67 1.70 -31.81
N LYS A 233 -3.79 2.70 -31.67
CA LYS A 233 -2.45 2.50 -31.08
C LYS A 233 -2.50 2.55 -29.57
N ARG A 234 -3.46 3.31 -29.00
CA ARG A 234 -3.65 3.52 -27.58
C ARG A 234 -5.13 3.42 -27.24
N ALA A 235 -5.46 2.70 -26.17
CA ALA A 235 -6.78 2.64 -25.56
C ALA A 235 -6.78 3.49 -24.29
N VAL A 236 -7.88 4.24 -24.06
CA VAL A 236 -8.06 5.17 -22.93
C VAL A 236 -9.17 4.70 -22.00
N PRO A 237 -9.21 5.17 -20.73
CA PRO A 237 -10.28 4.84 -19.79
C PRO A 237 -11.67 5.12 -20.38
N GLY A 238 -12.67 4.34 -19.99
CA GLY A 238 -14.03 4.42 -20.53
C GLY A 238 -14.21 3.76 -21.90
N SER A 239 -13.12 3.33 -22.57
CA SER A 239 -13.24 2.65 -23.87
C SER A 239 -13.63 1.20 -23.74
N ARG A 240 -14.52 0.74 -24.61
CA ARG A 240 -14.72 -0.68 -24.88
C ARG A 240 -13.59 -1.19 -25.76
N VAL A 241 -12.78 -2.09 -25.25
CA VAL A 241 -11.52 -2.52 -25.88
C VAL A 241 -11.56 -3.99 -26.25
N ALA A 242 -11.20 -4.31 -27.49
CA ALA A 242 -10.77 -5.65 -27.90
C ALA A 242 -9.24 -5.66 -28.00
N MET A 243 -8.60 -6.47 -27.19
CA MET A 243 -7.15 -6.55 -27.02
C MET A 243 -6.64 -7.91 -27.51
N ASN A 244 -5.78 -7.89 -28.51
CA ASN A 244 -5.08 -9.08 -28.97
C ASN A 244 -3.83 -9.28 -28.11
N LEU A 245 -3.72 -10.45 -27.47
CA LEU A 245 -2.63 -10.81 -26.58
C LEU A 245 -1.75 -11.91 -27.22
N SER A 246 -0.44 -11.74 -27.09
CA SER A 246 0.53 -12.79 -27.39
C SER A 246 1.16 -13.32 -26.11
N GLY A 247 1.56 -14.58 -26.13
CA GLY A 247 2.15 -15.26 -24.98
C GLY A 247 1.15 -16.01 -24.10
N VAL A 248 -0.16 -15.91 -24.42
CA VAL A 248 -1.24 -16.61 -23.70
C VAL A 248 -2.24 -17.25 -24.66
N SER A 249 -2.76 -18.39 -24.30
CA SER A 249 -3.80 -19.11 -25.05
C SER A 249 -5.20 -18.81 -24.49
N LYS A 250 -6.25 -19.07 -25.28
CA LYS A 250 -7.64 -18.94 -24.83
C LYS A 250 -7.93 -19.81 -23.59
N ALA A 251 -7.35 -21.01 -23.51
CA ALA A 251 -7.60 -21.94 -22.41
C ALA A 251 -7.01 -21.49 -21.06
N GLU A 252 -6.02 -20.58 -21.10
CA GLU A 252 -5.39 -20.02 -19.91
C GLU A 252 -6.13 -18.80 -19.35
N LEU A 253 -7.09 -18.25 -20.10
CA LEU A 253 -7.83 -17.05 -19.74
C LEU A 253 -9.30 -17.38 -19.47
N ALA A 254 -9.88 -16.63 -18.55
CA ALA A 254 -11.29 -16.76 -18.22
C ALA A 254 -11.96 -15.37 -18.11
N ARG A 255 -13.29 -15.36 -18.22
CA ARG A 255 -14.12 -14.23 -17.82
C ARG A 255 -13.85 -13.92 -16.35
N GLY A 256 -13.69 -12.65 -16.00
CA GLY A 256 -13.35 -12.21 -14.65
C GLY A 256 -11.85 -12.02 -14.41
N ASP A 257 -10.98 -12.55 -15.27
CA ASP A 257 -9.55 -12.18 -15.24
C ASP A 257 -9.39 -10.68 -15.57
N VAL A 258 -8.29 -10.09 -15.10
CA VAL A 258 -8.01 -8.66 -15.31
C VAL A 258 -6.65 -8.49 -15.99
N VAL A 259 -6.64 -7.79 -17.13
CA VAL A 259 -5.38 -7.36 -17.76
C VAL A 259 -4.91 -6.06 -17.10
N THR A 260 -3.64 -6.04 -16.70
CA THR A 260 -3.01 -4.88 -16.04
C THR A 260 -1.52 -4.81 -16.36
N ILE A 261 -0.82 -3.81 -15.82
CA ILE A 261 0.64 -3.73 -15.88
C ILE A 261 1.28 -4.58 -14.78
N PRO A 262 2.48 -5.17 -15.02
CA PRO A 262 3.13 -6.04 -14.05
C PRO A 262 3.40 -5.35 -12.71
N GLY A 263 3.10 -6.07 -11.62
CA GLY A 263 3.50 -5.71 -10.26
C GLY A 263 2.68 -4.62 -9.57
N TRP A 264 1.68 -4.02 -10.24
CA TRP A 264 0.84 -2.98 -9.65
C TRP A 264 -0.34 -3.56 -8.85
N LEU A 265 -1.15 -4.39 -9.46
CA LEU A 265 -2.37 -4.94 -8.88
C LEU A 265 -2.07 -6.29 -8.22
N ARG A 266 -2.73 -6.59 -7.10
CA ARG A 266 -2.56 -7.87 -6.39
C ARG A 266 -3.91 -8.53 -6.16
N PRO A 267 -4.04 -9.83 -6.45
CA PRO A 267 -5.23 -10.58 -6.08
C PRO A 267 -5.38 -10.72 -4.56
N THR A 268 -6.61 -10.76 -4.07
CA THR A 268 -6.93 -10.93 -2.66
C THR A 268 -8.01 -11.98 -2.45
N VAL A 269 -7.95 -12.67 -1.32
CA VAL A 269 -9.00 -13.58 -0.82
C VAL A 269 -9.67 -13.05 0.45
N LEU A 270 -9.24 -11.87 0.93
CA LEU A 270 -9.78 -11.25 2.13
C LEU A 270 -9.91 -9.75 1.88
N VAL A 271 -11.11 -9.22 2.07
CA VAL A 271 -11.43 -7.82 1.76
C VAL A 271 -12.34 -7.23 2.82
N ASP A 272 -12.07 -6.00 3.25
CA ASP A 272 -12.96 -5.23 4.10
C ASP A 272 -13.86 -4.36 3.25
N VAL A 273 -15.15 -4.37 3.55
CA VAL A 273 -16.19 -3.71 2.75
C VAL A 273 -17.19 -2.96 3.63
N GLN A 274 -17.79 -1.93 3.05
CA GLN A 274 -19.07 -1.40 3.49
C GLN A 274 -20.15 -2.11 2.68
N LEU A 275 -20.99 -2.87 3.36
CA LEU A 275 -22.06 -3.69 2.77
C LEU A 275 -23.40 -3.01 3.01
N ARG A 276 -24.14 -2.73 1.93
CA ARG A 276 -25.55 -2.28 1.93
C ARG A 276 -26.41 -3.47 1.61
N TYR A 277 -27.36 -3.77 2.49
CA TYR A 277 -28.31 -4.88 2.34
C TYR A 277 -29.63 -4.34 1.84
N LEU A 278 -30.18 -4.91 0.78
CA LEU A 278 -31.39 -4.39 0.12
C LEU A 278 -32.63 -4.49 1.04
N PRO A 279 -33.56 -3.53 0.97
CA PRO A 279 -34.78 -3.53 1.79
C PRO A 279 -35.70 -4.72 1.47
N ASP A 280 -35.73 -5.16 0.21
CA ASP A 280 -36.57 -6.27 -0.26
C ASP A 280 -36.04 -7.65 0.09
N ALA A 281 -34.89 -7.73 0.77
CA ALA A 281 -34.33 -9.00 1.20
C ALA A 281 -35.25 -9.66 2.24
N GLN A 282 -35.66 -10.89 1.99
CA GLN A 282 -36.68 -11.61 2.79
C GLN A 282 -36.25 -11.91 4.23
N ARG A 283 -34.96 -11.96 4.52
CA ARG A 283 -34.40 -12.32 5.83
C ARG A 283 -33.16 -11.51 6.15
N PRO A 284 -32.90 -11.19 7.43
CA PRO A 284 -31.65 -10.57 7.83
C PRO A 284 -30.42 -11.39 7.43
N LEU A 285 -29.38 -10.71 6.97
CA LEU A 285 -28.09 -11.34 6.67
C LEU A 285 -27.41 -11.76 7.97
N ARG A 286 -27.10 -13.03 8.10
CA ARG A 286 -26.43 -13.59 9.29
C ARG A 286 -24.90 -13.60 9.13
N HIS A 287 -24.23 -13.47 10.26
CA HIS A 287 -22.80 -13.74 10.31
C HIS A 287 -22.45 -15.15 9.77
N ASN A 288 -21.35 -15.28 9.02
CA ASN A 288 -20.92 -16.49 8.32
C ASN A 288 -21.81 -16.96 7.14
N ALA A 289 -22.79 -16.16 6.72
CA ALA A 289 -23.55 -16.46 5.50
C ALA A 289 -22.60 -16.63 4.29
N GLN A 290 -22.98 -17.51 3.39
CA GLN A 290 -22.31 -17.69 2.09
C GLN A 290 -23.15 -17.01 1.01
N LEU A 291 -22.51 -16.15 0.23
CA LEU A 291 -23.10 -15.42 -0.87
C LEU A 291 -22.21 -15.54 -2.11
N LYS A 292 -22.79 -15.41 -3.28
CA LYS A 292 -22.03 -15.13 -4.49
C LYS A 292 -21.60 -13.67 -4.47
N PHE A 293 -20.37 -13.42 -4.81
CA PHE A 293 -19.76 -12.08 -4.87
C PHE A 293 -19.38 -11.77 -6.31
N PHE A 294 -19.79 -10.59 -6.78
CA PHE A 294 -19.54 -10.11 -8.13
C PHE A 294 -18.84 -8.75 -8.07
N CYS A 295 -17.73 -8.60 -8.80
CA CYS A 295 -17.03 -7.33 -8.95
C CYS A 295 -16.43 -7.22 -10.36
N GLY A 296 -16.83 -6.20 -11.12
CA GLY A 296 -16.56 -6.15 -12.55
C GLY A 296 -17.12 -7.40 -13.25
N ALA A 297 -16.28 -8.10 -14.02
CA ALA A 297 -16.66 -9.35 -14.66
C ALA A 297 -16.36 -10.61 -13.81
N ALA A 298 -15.76 -10.45 -12.62
CA ALA A 298 -15.37 -11.56 -11.76
C ALA A 298 -16.51 -12.03 -10.87
N GLU A 299 -16.59 -13.35 -10.67
CA GLU A 299 -17.52 -14.02 -9.77
C GLU A 299 -16.77 -14.98 -8.84
N THR A 300 -17.13 -15.01 -7.57
CA THR A 300 -16.66 -16.03 -6.60
C THR A 300 -17.64 -16.19 -5.44
N MET A 301 -17.51 -17.28 -4.71
CA MET A 301 -18.20 -17.43 -3.44
C MET A 301 -17.51 -16.64 -2.35
N ALA A 302 -18.28 -15.96 -1.51
CA ALA A 302 -17.80 -15.19 -0.36
C ALA A 302 -18.47 -15.64 0.94
N ARG A 303 -17.69 -15.69 2.02
CA ARG A 303 -18.20 -15.86 3.37
C ARG A 303 -18.19 -14.52 4.09
N VAL A 304 -19.36 -14.09 4.56
CA VAL A 304 -19.58 -12.78 5.19
C VAL A 304 -19.24 -12.82 6.67
N ARG A 305 -18.31 -11.96 7.10
CA ARG A 305 -18.00 -11.72 8.50
C ARG A 305 -18.48 -10.33 8.91
N LEU A 306 -19.68 -10.22 9.46
CA LEU A 306 -20.20 -8.97 10.04
C LEU A 306 -19.31 -8.55 11.23
N LEU A 307 -18.89 -7.30 11.29
CA LEU A 307 -17.89 -6.83 12.26
C LEU A 307 -18.51 -6.18 13.50
N GLY A 308 -19.59 -5.41 13.33
CA GLY A 308 -20.23 -4.66 14.40
C GLY A 308 -21.54 -5.26 14.93
N GLN A 309 -22.06 -6.31 14.29
CA GLN A 309 -23.37 -6.88 14.61
C GLN A 309 -23.44 -8.37 14.24
N ASP A 310 -24.41 -9.11 14.78
CA ASP A 310 -24.61 -10.53 14.48
C ASP A 310 -25.45 -10.74 13.22
N THR A 311 -26.36 -9.84 12.97
CA THR A 311 -27.25 -9.83 11.81
C THR A 311 -27.32 -8.43 11.22
N LEU A 312 -27.42 -8.33 9.90
CA LEU A 312 -27.69 -7.08 9.19
C LEU A 312 -29.12 -7.13 8.66
N PRO A 313 -30.03 -6.32 9.21
CA PRO A 313 -31.43 -6.24 8.75
C PRO A 313 -31.54 -5.73 7.31
N PRO A 314 -32.64 -6.06 6.60
CA PRO A 314 -32.96 -5.45 5.32
C PRO A 314 -32.99 -3.93 5.39
N GLY A 315 -32.54 -3.25 4.34
CA GLY A 315 -32.46 -1.79 4.23
C GLY A 315 -31.29 -1.15 4.97
N GLN A 316 -30.48 -1.92 5.71
CA GLN A 316 -29.38 -1.37 6.49
C GLN A 316 -28.02 -1.58 5.83
N SER A 317 -27.06 -0.72 6.22
CA SER A 317 -25.65 -0.86 5.88
C SER A 317 -24.82 -1.28 7.09
N GLY A 318 -23.71 -2.00 6.84
CA GLY A 318 -22.84 -2.44 7.91
C GLY A 318 -21.42 -2.76 7.42
N TRP A 319 -20.50 -2.83 8.38
CA TRP A 319 -19.11 -3.20 8.09
C TRP A 319 -18.95 -4.71 8.07
N ALA A 320 -18.35 -5.21 7.01
CA ALA A 320 -18.08 -6.64 6.86
C ALA A 320 -16.66 -6.89 6.32
N GLN A 321 -16.13 -8.03 6.70
CA GLN A 321 -14.96 -8.61 6.08
C GLN A 321 -15.41 -9.84 5.28
N LEU A 322 -15.15 -9.85 3.98
CA LEU A 322 -15.50 -10.96 3.10
C LEU A 322 -14.27 -11.84 2.89
N ARG A 323 -14.47 -13.14 3.07
CA ARG A 323 -13.49 -14.15 2.67
C ARG A 323 -13.95 -14.77 1.34
N LEU A 324 -13.23 -14.45 0.29
CA LEU A 324 -13.45 -14.97 -1.06
C LEU A 324 -12.89 -16.38 -1.19
N GLN A 325 -13.56 -17.21 -1.98
CA GLN A 325 -13.11 -18.58 -2.26
C GLN A 325 -11.95 -18.55 -3.27
N GLU A 326 -12.11 -17.76 -4.34
CA GLU A 326 -11.09 -17.57 -5.36
C GLU A 326 -10.50 -16.15 -5.23
N PRO A 327 -9.20 -15.99 -5.50
CA PRO A 327 -8.57 -14.69 -5.45
C PRO A 327 -9.07 -13.77 -6.59
N ILE A 328 -9.44 -12.54 -6.24
CA ILE A 328 -9.85 -11.50 -7.21
C ILE A 328 -8.94 -10.28 -7.05
N PRO A 329 -8.47 -9.65 -8.15
CA PRO A 329 -7.72 -8.41 -8.10
C PRO A 329 -8.67 -7.22 -7.87
N LEU A 330 -8.69 -6.72 -6.64
CA LEU A 330 -9.56 -5.63 -6.18
C LEU A 330 -8.75 -4.39 -5.80
N VAL A 331 -9.35 -3.22 -5.95
CA VAL A 331 -8.84 -1.95 -5.43
C VAL A 331 -9.85 -1.28 -4.49
N LYS A 332 -9.39 -0.34 -3.68
CA LYS A 332 -10.28 0.51 -2.87
C LYS A 332 -11.23 1.29 -3.79
N GLY A 333 -12.50 1.33 -3.42
CA GLY A 333 -13.54 1.99 -4.20
C GLY A 333 -14.25 1.09 -5.21
N ASP A 334 -13.76 -0.14 -5.45
CA ASP A 334 -14.48 -1.08 -6.31
C ASP A 334 -15.85 -1.36 -5.72
N ARG A 335 -16.87 -1.28 -6.57
CA ARG A 335 -18.24 -1.64 -6.23
C ARG A 335 -18.48 -3.12 -6.49
N PHE A 336 -19.30 -3.74 -5.65
CA PHE A 336 -19.60 -5.16 -5.74
C PHE A 336 -21.07 -5.44 -5.47
N ILE A 337 -21.54 -6.56 -5.98
CA ILE A 337 -22.88 -7.10 -5.73
C ILE A 337 -22.76 -8.41 -4.99
N VAL A 338 -23.70 -8.71 -4.10
CA VAL A 338 -23.83 -10.01 -3.45
C VAL A 338 -25.22 -10.59 -3.70
N ARG A 339 -25.22 -11.89 -4.03
CA ARG A 339 -26.43 -12.68 -4.31
C ARG A 339 -26.52 -13.94 -3.46
N ILE A 340 -27.72 -14.31 -3.09
CA ILE A 340 -27.99 -15.65 -2.53
C ILE A 340 -27.86 -16.68 -3.69
N PRO A 341 -27.15 -17.81 -3.47
CA PRO A 341 -26.98 -18.81 -4.52
C PRO A 341 -28.24 -19.65 -4.77
N SER A 342 -29.09 -19.86 -3.77
CA SER A 342 -30.31 -20.66 -3.91
C SER A 342 -31.38 -20.30 -2.85
N PRO A 343 -32.60 -19.90 -3.22
CA PRO A 343 -32.95 -19.48 -4.59
C PRO A 343 -32.16 -18.23 -4.97
N PRO A 344 -31.79 -18.08 -6.28
CA PRO A 344 -30.98 -16.96 -6.73
C PRO A 344 -31.71 -15.62 -6.52
N ALA A 345 -31.09 -14.70 -5.80
CA ALA A 345 -31.64 -13.36 -5.58
C ALA A 345 -30.51 -12.36 -5.28
N THR A 346 -30.57 -11.17 -5.86
CA THR A 346 -29.72 -10.05 -5.48
C THR A 346 -30.18 -9.54 -4.12
N VAL A 347 -29.27 -9.49 -3.13
CA VAL A 347 -29.62 -9.13 -1.75
C VAL A 347 -28.84 -7.93 -1.22
N GLY A 348 -27.84 -7.48 -1.97
CA GLY A 348 -27.05 -6.32 -1.57
C GLY A 348 -25.82 -6.13 -2.39
N GLY A 349 -25.02 -5.19 -1.98
CA GLY A 349 -23.75 -4.82 -2.60
C GLY A 349 -23.02 -3.81 -1.74
N GLY A 350 -22.09 -3.09 -2.31
CA GLY A 350 -21.38 -2.06 -1.57
C GLY A 350 -20.05 -1.68 -2.19
N VAL A 351 -19.15 -1.21 -1.32
CA VAL A 351 -17.86 -0.66 -1.75
C VAL A 351 -16.72 -1.36 -1.01
N VAL A 352 -15.66 -1.68 -1.73
CA VAL A 352 -14.39 -2.18 -1.17
C VAL A 352 -13.67 -1.04 -0.47
N VAL A 353 -13.40 -1.20 0.82
CA VAL A 353 -12.74 -0.19 1.66
C VAL A 353 -11.26 -0.51 1.87
N ASP A 354 -10.92 -1.76 2.18
CA ASP A 354 -9.54 -2.23 2.25
C ASP A 354 -9.42 -3.56 1.48
N PRO A 355 -8.81 -3.57 0.28
CA PRO A 355 -8.65 -4.79 -0.50
C PRO A 355 -7.60 -5.76 0.09
N HIS A 356 -6.76 -5.28 1.03
CA HIS A 356 -5.68 -6.07 1.62
C HIS A 356 -5.57 -5.86 3.15
N PRO A 357 -6.58 -6.26 3.95
CA PRO A 357 -6.62 -6.00 5.39
C PRO A 357 -5.51 -6.71 6.19
N GLY A 358 -4.74 -7.57 5.57
CA GLY A 358 -3.60 -8.27 6.17
C GLY A 358 -3.96 -9.41 7.13
N ARG A 359 -5.08 -9.33 7.83
CA ARG A 359 -5.54 -10.35 8.79
C ARG A 359 -7.04 -10.36 8.98
N LYS A 360 -7.54 -11.44 9.56
CA LYS A 360 -8.93 -11.57 10.01
C LYS A 360 -9.18 -10.69 11.23
N HIS A 361 -10.18 -9.79 11.16
CA HIS A 361 -10.55 -8.93 12.28
C HIS A 361 -11.30 -9.68 13.39
N ARG A 362 -11.09 -9.25 14.63
CA ARG A 362 -11.98 -9.63 15.73
C ARG A 362 -13.25 -8.81 15.64
N ARG A 363 -14.41 -9.45 15.82
CA ARG A 363 -15.73 -8.82 15.80
C ARG A 363 -15.92 -7.93 17.04
N PHE A 364 -16.84 -6.98 16.94
CA PHE A 364 -17.23 -6.07 18.03
C PHE A 364 -16.05 -5.28 18.62
N ARG A 365 -15.12 -4.87 17.74
CA ARG A 365 -14.01 -4.00 18.12
C ARG A 365 -14.26 -2.60 17.58
N PRO A 366 -14.55 -1.60 18.46
CA PRO A 366 -14.79 -0.23 18.05
C PRO A 366 -13.63 0.35 17.21
N GLU A 367 -12.38 -0.01 17.56
CA GLU A 367 -11.20 0.48 16.86
C GLU A 367 -11.13 -0.02 15.40
N VAL A 368 -11.69 -1.20 15.12
CA VAL A 368 -11.77 -1.74 13.76
C VAL A 368 -12.82 -0.98 12.97
N ILE A 369 -13.97 -0.70 13.58
CA ILE A 369 -15.06 0.06 12.94
C ILE A 369 -14.60 1.48 12.64
N ALA A 370 -14.09 2.22 13.62
CA ALA A 370 -13.57 3.58 13.44
C ALA A 370 -12.51 3.65 12.33
N ARG A 371 -11.62 2.64 12.26
CA ARG A 371 -10.64 2.55 11.18
C ARG A 371 -11.30 2.40 9.81
N LEU A 372 -12.33 1.58 9.67
CA LEU A 372 -13.01 1.38 8.40
C LEU A 372 -13.80 2.63 7.99
N GLU A 373 -14.39 3.33 8.95
CA GLU A 373 -15.05 4.63 8.74
C GLU A 373 -14.05 5.66 8.20
N THR A 374 -12.89 5.79 8.83
CA THR A 374 -11.83 6.68 8.34
C THR A 374 -11.37 6.29 6.93
N LEU A 375 -11.17 4.99 6.66
CA LEU A 375 -10.80 4.54 5.32
C LEU A 375 -11.87 4.81 4.26
N ALA A 376 -13.15 4.78 4.64
CA ALA A 376 -14.26 5.01 3.72
C ALA A 376 -14.53 6.51 3.47
N GLN A 377 -14.50 7.32 4.50
CA GLN A 377 -15.01 8.71 4.50
C GLN A 377 -13.99 9.76 4.95
N GLY A 378 -12.83 9.33 5.48
CA GLY A 378 -11.79 10.23 5.99
C GLY A 378 -11.14 11.06 4.89
N SER A 379 -10.58 12.19 5.29
CA SER A 379 -9.75 13.04 4.42
C SER A 379 -8.53 12.26 3.91
N PRO A 380 -7.94 12.66 2.79
CA PRO A 380 -6.71 12.06 2.28
C PRO A 380 -5.59 12.01 3.34
N THR A 381 -5.50 13.02 4.20
CA THR A 381 -4.53 13.13 5.28
C THR A 381 -4.76 12.06 6.36
N GLU A 382 -6.01 11.90 6.82
CA GLU A 382 -6.40 10.88 7.81
C GLU A 382 -6.16 9.46 7.28
N ILE A 383 -6.50 9.22 6.02
CA ILE A 383 -6.28 7.91 5.37
C ILE A 383 -4.79 7.61 5.29
N LEU A 384 -3.98 8.59 4.87
CA LEU A 384 -2.53 8.40 4.74
C LEU A 384 -1.86 8.18 6.10
N LEU A 385 -2.27 8.93 7.12
CA LEU A 385 -1.80 8.76 8.50
C LEU A 385 -2.10 7.34 9.01
N GLN A 386 -3.32 6.87 8.81
CA GLN A 386 -3.73 5.54 9.23
C GLN A 386 -2.98 4.42 8.50
N VAL A 387 -2.66 4.61 7.20
CA VAL A 387 -1.82 3.67 6.45
C VAL A 387 -0.41 3.64 7.01
N LEU A 388 0.16 4.81 7.37
CA LEU A 388 1.48 4.93 7.98
C LEU A 388 1.54 4.28 9.37
N GLU A 389 0.53 4.49 10.20
CA GLU A 389 0.40 3.83 11.52
C GLU A 389 0.41 2.30 11.42
N ARG A 390 -0.35 1.77 10.47
CA ARG A 390 -0.47 0.31 10.27
C ARG A 390 0.83 -0.32 9.75
N ARG A 391 1.50 0.33 8.83
CA ARG A 391 2.74 -0.18 8.22
C ARG A 391 3.96 0.03 9.12
N GLY A 392 3.92 1.03 9.99
CA GLY A 392 5.11 1.51 10.68
C GLY A 392 6.08 2.22 9.73
N PRO A 393 7.36 2.32 10.08
CA PRO A 393 8.35 3.01 9.26
C PRO A 393 8.43 2.47 7.83
N THR A 394 8.23 3.36 6.86
CA THR A 394 8.18 3.00 5.45
C THR A 394 8.70 4.14 4.57
N THR A 395 9.00 3.86 3.29
CA THR A 395 9.39 4.94 2.36
C THR A 395 8.18 5.73 1.87
N ALA A 396 8.39 6.97 1.43
CA ALA A 396 7.32 7.79 0.85
C ALA A 396 6.67 7.07 -0.35
N ARG A 397 7.47 6.50 -1.25
CA ARG A 397 6.98 5.73 -2.40
C ARG A 397 6.02 4.60 -1.98
N ASP A 398 6.43 3.79 -1.00
CA ASP A 398 5.64 2.65 -0.55
C ASP A 398 4.37 3.09 0.18
N LEU A 399 4.44 4.21 0.93
CA LEU A 399 3.30 4.80 1.61
C LEU A 399 2.26 5.33 0.61
N LEU A 400 2.71 6.15 -0.34
CA LEU A 400 1.83 6.74 -1.37
C LEU A 400 1.17 5.66 -2.22
N SER A 401 1.94 4.66 -2.65
CA SER A 401 1.40 3.51 -3.40
C SER A 401 0.35 2.73 -2.62
N ALA A 402 0.58 2.53 -1.32
CA ALA A 402 -0.31 1.74 -0.46
C ALA A 402 -1.58 2.46 -0.03
N SER A 403 -1.59 3.79 -0.08
CA SER A 403 -2.74 4.61 0.36
C SER A 403 -3.95 4.51 -0.59
N GLY A 404 -3.70 4.23 -1.88
CA GLY A 404 -4.74 4.25 -2.90
C GLY A 404 -5.29 5.63 -3.26
N LEU A 405 -4.71 6.71 -2.71
CA LEU A 405 -5.21 8.09 -2.85
C LEU A 405 -4.86 8.77 -4.19
N GLY A 406 -4.02 8.13 -5.04
CA GLY A 406 -3.63 8.69 -6.33
C GLY A 406 -2.94 10.06 -6.20
N GLU A 407 -3.44 11.04 -6.95
CA GLU A 407 -2.86 12.40 -7.00
C GLU A 407 -3.00 13.19 -5.70
N ALA A 408 -3.96 12.88 -4.84
CA ALA A 408 -4.13 13.54 -3.54
C ALA A 408 -3.09 13.10 -2.50
N ALA A 409 -2.39 11.98 -2.73
CA ALA A 409 -1.47 11.41 -1.74
C ALA A 409 -0.21 12.27 -1.45
N PRO A 410 0.46 12.89 -2.46
CA PRO A 410 1.62 13.74 -2.20
C PRO A 410 1.28 14.99 -1.38
N GLU A 411 0.13 15.61 -1.63
CA GLU A 411 -0.33 16.77 -0.88
C GLU A 411 -0.69 16.43 0.57
N ALA A 412 -1.41 15.31 0.76
CA ALA A 412 -1.70 14.77 2.09
C ALA A 412 -0.43 14.44 2.89
N LEU A 413 0.61 13.90 2.23
CA LEU A 413 1.90 13.65 2.88
C LEU A 413 2.59 14.94 3.31
N ALA A 414 2.59 15.96 2.44
CA ALA A 414 3.16 17.26 2.76
C ALA A 414 2.46 17.87 3.99
N GLN A 415 1.14 17.82 4.04
CA GLN A 415 0.36 18.29 5.17
C GLN A 415 0.69 17.54 6.46
N LEU A 416 0.79 16.21 6.45
CA LEU A 416 1.17 15.40 7.63
C LEU A 416 2.56 15.74 8.16
N LEU A 417 3.50 16.06 7.27
CA LEU A 417 4.85 16.48 7.64
C LEU A 417 4.86 17.90 8.22
N ASP A 418 4.08 18.83 7.66
CA ASP A 418 3.96 20.20 8.13
C ASP A 418 3.27 20.27 9.50
N GLU A 419 2.24 19.47 9.72
CA GLU A 419 1.54 19.32 11.01
C GLU A 419 2.33 18.49 12.05
N GLY A 420 3.45 17.89 11.65
CA GLY A 420 4.30 17.06 12.52
C GLY A 420 3.66 15.71 12.92
N GLN A 421 2.60 15.29 12.27
CA GLN A 421 1.97 13.99 12.50
C GLN A 421 2.78 12.84 11.88
N ALA A 422 3.43 13.11 10.75
CA ALA A 422 4.46 12.27 10.16
C ALA A 422 5.84 12.93 10.31
N ILE A 423 6.87 12.09 10.44
CA ILE A 423 8.25 12.55 10.58
C ILE A 423 9.16 11.75 9.65
N LEU A 424 10.21 12.40 9.17
CA LEU A 424 11.31 11.73 8.46
C LEU A 424 12.27 11.09 9.47
N LEU A 425 12.64 9.84 9.26
CA LEU A 425 13.71 9.17 10.00
C LEU A 425 15.03 9.39 9.28
N GLY A 426 16.06 9.77 10.03
CA GLY A 426 17.39 10.08 9.50
C GLY A 426 17.89 11.44 10.00
N PRO A 427 19.09 11.88 9.59
CA PRO A 427 19.61 13.17 9.98
C PRO A 427 18.70 14.30 9.47
N GLN A 428 18.40 15.26 10.33
CA GLN A 428 17.62 16.44 9.95
C GLN A 428 18.44 17.31 8.98
N VAL A 429 17.92 17.54 7.79
CA VAL A 429 18.40 18.60 6.90
C VAL A 429 17.73 19.91 7.34
N ASP A 430 18.50 20.97 7.44
CA ASP A 430 18.11 22.25 8.03
C ASP A 430 16.86 22.86 7.36
N ARG A 431 15.82 23.17 8.15
CA ARG A 431 14.49 23.59 7.69
C ARG A 431 14.45 24.95 6.97
N ARG A 432 15.56 25.68 6.91
CA ARG A 432 15.54 27.10 6.51
C ARG A 432 15.81 27.41 5.04
N GLN A 433 16.16 26.44 4.20
CA GLN A 433 16.61 26.74 2.83
C GLN A 433 15.74 26.26 1.65
N GLU A 434 14.62 25.53 1.82
CA GLU A 434 13.97 24.90 0.66
C GLU A 434 12.44 24.83 0.71
N ALA A 435 11.75 25.89 0.38
CA ALA A 435 10.29 25.89 0.24
C ALA A 435 9.76 25.37 -1.14
N GLY A 436 10.58 25.27 -2.16
CA GLY A 436 10.13 24.97 -3.54
C GLY A 436 10.60 23.62 -4.15
N GLY A 437 11.76 23.10 -3.76
CA GLY A 437 12.35 21.88 -4.37
C GLY A 437 12.01 20.54 -3.68
N ARG A 438 11.61 20.58 -2.44
CA ARG A 438 11.41 19.39 -1.56
C ARG A 438 10.31 18.43 -1.97
N ARG A 439 9.27 18.87 -2.65
CA ARG A 439 8.12 17.98 -3.01
C ARG A 439 8.52 16.84 -3.94
N GLN A 440 9.44 17.07 -4.86
CA GLN A 440 9.92 16.03 -5.79
C GLN A 440 11.02 15.15 -5.19
N GLU A 441 11.90 15.67 -4.34
CA GLU A 441 12.96 14.90 -3.67
C GLU A 441 12.43 13.95 -2.59
N LEU A 442 11.40 14.31 -1.83
CA LEU A 442 10.76 13.45 -0.83
C LEU A 442 10.12 12.19 -1.44
N VAL A 443 9.59 12.31 -2.67
CA VAL A 443 8.98 11.17 -3.38
C VAL A 443 10.04 10.26 -4.01
N SER A 444 11.19 10.80 -4.39
CA SER A 444 12.30 10.07 -5.03
C SER A 444 13.33 9.51 -4.04
N GLY A 445 13.42 10.08 -2.83
CA GLY A 445 14.36 9.67 -1.80
C GLY A 445 13.94 8.38 -1.07
N GLY A 446 14.87 7.48 -0.86
CA GLY A 446 14.69 6.26 -0.07
C GLY A 446 14.59 6.50 1.44
N GLN A 447 14.33 7.72 1.91
CA GLN A 447 14.15 8.07 3.31
C GLN A 447 12.92 7.40 3.90
N LEU A 448 13.03 6.98 5.17
CA LEU A 448 11.93 6.38 5.91
C LEU A 448 11.10 7.46 6.61
N LEU A 449 9.80 7.25 6.58
CA LEU A 449 8.78 8.02 7.31
C LEU A 449 8.25 7.19 8.46
N ALA A 450 7.88 7.82 9.56
CA ALA A 450 7.15 7.21 10.67
C ALA A 450 6.13 8.21 11.22
N THR A 451 5.14 7.73 11.98
CA THR A 451 4.26 8.65 12.72
C THR A 451 4.97 9.21 13.96
N HIS A 452 4.57 10.40 14.38
CA HIS A 452 5.06 10.99 15.64
C HIS A 452 4.83 10.05 16.84
N GLY A 453 3.67 9.37 16.89
CA GLY A 453 3.34 8.41 17.94
C GLY A 453 4.31 7.21 17.98
N TRP A 454 4.67 6.66 16.81
CA TRP A 454 5.67 5.59 16.72
C TRP A 454 7.04 6.06 17.23
N TRP A 455 7.46 7.27 16.85
CA TRP A 455 8.73 7.85 17.29
C TRP A 455 8.77 8.04 18.81
N ALA A 456 7.75 8.65 19.39
CA ALA A 456 7.63 8.85 20.83
C ALA A 456 7.70 7.52 21.61
N ALA A 457 7.01 6.49 21.12
CA ALA A 457 7.07 5.15 21.71
C ALA A 457 8.47 4.52 21.60
N LEU A 458 9.15 4.71 20.47
CA LEU A 458 10.52 4.23 20.28
C LEU A 458 11.49 4.94 21.21
N VAL A 459 11.43 6.27 21.34
CA VAL A 459 12.28 7.07 22.23
C VAL A 459 12.12 6.61 23.68
N LYS A 460 10.91 6.35 24.13
CA LYS A 460 10.64 5.80 25.47
C LYS A 460 11.31 4.44 25.67
N ARG A 461 11.21 3.54 24.71
CA ARG A 461 11.86 2.22 24.77
C ARG A 461 13.38 2.34 24.74
N LEU A 462 13.92 3.16 23.85
CA LEU A 462 15.34 3.44 23.70
C LEU A 462 15.94 3.95 25.01
N SER A 463 15.31 4.94 25.62
CA SER A 463 15.76 5.49 26.92
C SER A 463 15.66 4.46 28.04
N GLY A 464 14.65 3.60 28.02
CA GLY A 464 14.46 2.51 28.98
C GLY A 464 15.56 1.46 28.89
N GLU A 465 15.87 0.97 27.69
CA GLU A 465 16.93 -0.02 27.42
C GLU A 465 18.32 0.51 27.82
N LEU A 466 18.65 1.73 27.40
CA LEU A 466 19.92 2.35 27.75
C LEU A 466 20.04 2.60 29.26
N SER A 467 18.99 3.09 29.92
CA SER A 467 18.97 3.29 31.37
C SER A 467 19.14 1.99 32.15
N ALA A 468 18.51 0.90 31.70
CA ALA A 468 18.65 -0.41 32.29
C ALA A 468 20.09 -0.94 32.13
N TYR A 469 20.66 -0.76 30.93
CA TYR A 469 22.04 -1.15 30.64
C TYR A 469 23.05 -0.39 31.49
N HIS A 470 22.92 0.94 31.60
CA HIS A 470 23.81 1.80 32.39
C HIS A 470 23.73 1.50 33.88
N ARG A 471 22.56 1.14 34.41
CA ARG A 471 22.43 0.66 35.81
C ARG A 471 23.13 -0.66 36.03
N LYS A 472 23.03 -1.59 35.05
CA LYS A 472 23.69 -2.91 35.16
C LYS A 472 25.18 -2.84 34.95
N PHE A 473 25.65 -1.92 34.10
CA PHE A 473 27.06 -1.79 33.72
C PHE A 473 27.54 -0.33 33.85
N PRO A 474 27.59 0.23 35.07
CA PRO A 474 27.84 1.66 35.29
C PRO A 474 29.24 2.12 34.87
N LEU A 475 30.17 1.22 34.73
CA LEU A 475 31.55 1.49 34.33
C LEU A 475 31.81 1.36 32.82
N ARG A 476 30.81 0.98 32.02
CA ARG A 476 30.96 0.88 30.57
C ARG A 476 30.59 2.20 29.89
N LYS A 477 31.34 2.58 28.86
CA LYS A 477 31.12 3.80 28.07
C LYS A 477 29.72 3.87 27.46
N GLY A 478 29.18 2.74 27.01
CA GLY A 478 27.86 2.64 26.40
C GLY A 478 27.47 1.19 26.11
N MET A 479 26.26 1.03 25.63
CA MET A 479 25.70 -0.26 25.18
C MET A 479 26.16 -0.55 23.74
N PRO A 480 26.60 -1.78 23.42
CA PRO A 480 26.91 -2.16 22.04
C PRO A 480 25.71 -1.93 21.11
N ARG A 481 25.94 -1.32 19.95
CA ARG A 481 24.89 -0.94 18.97
C ARG A 481 24.04 -2.15 18.54
N GLU A 482 24.65 -3.32 18.33
CA GLU A 482 23.95 -4.54 17.97
C GLU A 482 23.06 -5.09 19.09
N ALA A 483 23.52 -4.98 20.35
CA ALA A 483 22.72 -5.38 21.51
C ALA A 483 21.47 -4.48 21.64
N LEU A 484 21.63 -3.18 21.43
CA LEU A 484 20.53 -2.22 21.41
C LEU A 484 19.53 -2.51 20.30
N ARG A 485 19.99 -2.80 19.07
CA ARG A 485 19.14 -3.17 17.95
C ARG A 485 18.29 -4.40 18.27
N SER A 486 18.91 -5.42 18.83
CA SER A 486 18.24 -6.67 19.23
C SER A 486 17.18 -6.42 20.33
N GLY A 487 17.49 -5.60 21.33
CA GLY A 487 16.56 -5.21 22.40
C GLY A 487 15.35 -4.45 21.85
N LEU A 488 15.55 -3.55 20.89
CA LEU A 488 14.49 -2.79 20.25
C LEU A 488 13.72 -3.59 19.20
N ARG A 489 14.22 -4.74 18.74
CA ARG A 489 13.64 -5.62 17.71
C ARG A 489 13.34 -4.88 16.41
N LEU A 490 14.28 -4.08 15.93
CA LEU A 490 14.16 -3.30 14.71
C LEU A 490 14.97 -3.91 13.57
N GLU A 491 14.46 -3.78 12.35
CA GLU A 491 15.22 -4.07 11.15
C GLU A 491 16.40 -3.10 11.00
N ALA A 492 17.51 -3.55 10.40
CA ALA A 492 18.74 -2.77 10.32
C ALA A 492 18.55 -1.38 9.69
N LYS A 493 17.77 -1.29 8.62
CA LYS A 493 17.49 -0.01 7.91
C LYS A 493 16.73 0.97 8.81
N VAL A 494 15.69 0.49 9.49
CA VAL A 494 14.86 1.30 10.41
C VAL A 494 15.68 1.72 11.63
N PHE A 495 16.45 0.80 12.20
CA PHE A 495 17.31 1.06 13.35
C PHE A 495 18.34 2.15 13.02
N ASN A 496 19.04 2.05 11.89
CA ASN A 496 20.06 3.03 11.51
C ASN A 496 19.46 4.43 11.30
N ALA A 497 18.32 4.52 10.63
CA ALA A 497 17.63 5.79 10.41
C ALA A 497 17.13 6.40 11.74
N ALA A 498 16.60 5.57 12.64
CA ALA A 498 16.13 6.01 13.96
C ALA A 498 17.28 6.46 14.86
N MET A 499 18.42 5.78 14.86
CA MET A 499 19.60 6.19 15.64
C MET A 499 20.19 7.50 15.13
N ALA A 500 20.29 7.68 13.81
CA ALA A 500 20.75 8.93 13.23
C ALA A 500 19.87 10.12 13.64
N ARG A 501 18.55 9.92 13.68
CA ARG A 501 17.61 10.94 14.18
C ARG A 501 17.77 11.18 15.69
N ALA A 502 17.84 10.10 16.49
CA ALA A 502 18.00 10.21 17.94
C ALA A 502 19.31 10.96 18.32
N ALA A 503 20.39 10.72 17.58
CA ALA A 503 21.65 11.44 17.75
C ALA A 503 21.52 12.92 17.35
N ALA A 504 20.85 13.22 16.23
CA ALA A 504 20.60 14.59 15.78
C ALA A 504 19.71 15.38 16.76
N GLU A 505 18.77 14.72 17.43
CA GLU A 505 17.93 15.31 18.49
C GLU A 505 18.63 15.36 19.87
N GLY A 506 19.87 14.87 19.98
CA GLY A 506 20.61 14.85 21.23
C GLY A 506 20.08 13.85 22.29
N LEU A 507 19.24 12.89 21.89
CA LEU A 507 18.66 11.90 22.77
C LEU A 507 19.66 10.80 23.15
N ILE A 508 20.66 10.57 22.30
CA ILE A 508 21.74 9.63 22.48
C ILE A 508 23.08 10.24 22.05
N ALA A 509 24.17 9.67 22.55
CA ALA A 509 25.51 9.91 22.06
C ALA A 509 26.09 8.58 21.54
N GLU A 510 26.67 8.61 20.35
CA GLU A 510 27.34 7.45 19.74
C GLU A 510 28.85 7.66 19.84
N GLU A 511 29.56 6.63 20.31
CA GLU A 511 31.01 6.63 20.40
C GLU A 511 31.54 5.28 19.86
N GLY A 512 32.03 5.32 18.62
CA GLY A 512 32.42 4.10 17.89
C GLY A 512 31.27 3.10 17.74
N ALA A 513 31.42 1.91 18.30
CA ALA A 513 30.39 0.85 18.22
C ALA A 513 29.39 0.86 19.39
N THR A 514 29.41 1.89 20.25
CA THR A 514 28.57 1.98 21.45
C THR A 514 27.62 3.16 21.41
N VAL A 515 26.50 3.02 22.12
CA VAL A 515 25.45 4.04 22.25
C VAL A 515 25.20 4.29 23.74
N ARG A 516 25.08 5.56 24.13
CA ARG A 516 24.80 5.93 25.51
C ARG A 516 23.78 7.06 25.60
N LEU A 517 23.17 7.20 26.76
CA LEU A 517 22.42 8.42 27.09
C LEU A 517 23.41 9.58 27.31
N PRO A 518 23.11 10.81 26.89
CA PRO A 518 23.96 11.99 27.13
C PRO A 518 24.26 12.21 28.62
N SER A 519 23.31 11.87 29.48
CA SER A 519 23.47 11.99 30.95
C SER A 519 24.34 10.90 31.59
N HIS A 520 24.68 9.85 30.82
CA HIS A 520 25.52 8.77 31.35
C HIS A 520 26.99 9.20 31.41
N ALA A 521 27.53 9.22 32.60
CA ALA A 521 28.95 9.41 32.87
C ALA A 521 29.43 8.29 33.76
N ILE A 522 30.62 7.74 33.44
CA ILE A 522 31.27 6.72 34.27
C ILE A 522 31.66 7.39 35.60
N ARG A 523 31.08 6.94 36.68
CA ARG A 523 31.41 7.38 38.04
C ARG A 523 31.83 6.19 38.86
N LEU A 524 33.02 6.29 39.48
CA LEU A 524 33.50 5.31 40.45
C LEU A 524 32.73 5.52 41.76
N SER A 525 32.41 4.44 42.45
CA SER A 525 31.89 4.52 43.81
C SER A 525 32.96 5.08 44.77
N PRO A 526 32.58 5.64 45.93
CA PRO A 526 33.57 6.10 46.93
C PRO A 526 34.57 5.04 47.39
N GLU A 527 34.17 3.78 47.38
CA GLU A 527 35.03 2.66 47.68
C GLU A 527 36.01 2.36 46.54
N GLN A 528 35.50 2.29 45.30
CA GLN A 528 36.33 2.12 44.09
C GLN A 528 37.34 3.26 43.96
N GLN A 529 36.92 4.52 44.22
CA GLN A 529 37.82 5.67 44.18
C GLN A 529 38.97 5.54 45.19
N ARG A 530 38.69 5.09 46.42
CA ARG A 530 39.74 4.82 47.44
C ARG A 530 40.69 3.74 46.98
N GLN A 531 40.21 2.66 46.38
CA GLN A 531 41.03 1.59 45.83
C GLN A 531 41.92 2.08 44.69
N VAL A 532 41.37 2.92 43.79
CA VAL A 532 42.12 3.55 42.69
C VAL A 532 43.20 4.46 43.23
N ASP A 533 42.88 5.33 44.19
CA ASP A 533 43.87 6.25 44.80
C ASP A 533 45.03 5.48 45.46
N ALA A 534 44.74 4.37 46.16
CA ALA A 534 45.74 3.49 46.74
C ALA A 534 46.59 2.77 45.65
N LEU A 535 45.96 2.34 44.54
CA LEU A 535 46.69 1.75 43.42
C LEU A 535 47.62 2.77 42.76
N LEU A 536 47.13 3.94 42.40
CA LEU A 536 47.94 5.02 41.81
C LEU A 536 49.06 5.50 42.70
N ALA A 537 48.89 5.49 44.05
CA ALA A 537 49.95 5.77 45.01
C ALA A 537 51.07 4.71 44.93
N ARG A 538 50.76 3.43 44.69
CA ARG A 538 51.75 2.37 44.45
C ARG A 538 52.56 2.66 43.17
N PHE A 539 51.91 3.04 42.08
CA PHE A 539 52.57 3.41 40.84
C PHE A 539 53.52 4.59 41.02
N ARG A 540 53.13 5.65 41.80
CA ARG A 540 54.00 6.79 42.11
C ARG A 540 55.21 6.43 42.96
N ARG A 541 55.09 5.46 43.89
CA ARG A 541 56.21 5.01 44.71
C ARG A 541 57.27 4.20 43.94
N GLN A 542 56.83 3.50 42.91
CA GLN A 542 57.71 2.63 42.11
C GLN A 542 57.45 2.93 40.62
N PRO A 543 57.89 4.06 40.09
CA PRO A 543 57.48 4.54 38.77
C PRO A 543 57.97 3.63 37.63
N TYR A 544 59.12 2.98 37.77
CA TYR A 544 59.71 2.14 36.74
C TYR A 544 59.60 0.61 37.00
N THR A 545 59.06 0.22 38.16
CA THR A 545 58.78 -1.18 38.57
C THR A 545 57.37 -1.27 39.11
N THR A 546 56.44 -0.94 38.28
CA THR A 546 55.03 -0.73 38.62
C THR A 546 54.30 -2.05 38.95
N PRO A 547 53.17 -2.00 39.67
CA PRO A 547 52.30 -3.17 39.82
C PRO A 547 51.89 -3.71 38.44
N SER A 548 51.93 -5.05 38.32
CA SER A 548 51.53 -5.75 37.11
C SER A 548 50.02 -5.57 36.83
N VAL A 549 49.58 -5.84 35.58
CA VAL A 549 48.17 -5.88 35.23
C VAL A 549 47.37 -6.79 36.17
N LYS A 550 47.89 -7.99 36.48
CA LYS A 550 47.26 -8.95 37.39
C LYS A 550 47.11 -8.40 38.82
N GLU A 551 48.14 -7.73 39.37
CA GLU A 551 48.09 -7.09 40.69
C GLU A 551 47.16 -5.88 40.70
N SER A 552 47.09 -5.12 39.60
CA SER A 552 46.18 -4.01 39.44
C SER A 552 44.71 -4.47 39.36
N ILE A 553 44.42 -5.56 38.62
CA ILE A 553 43.12 -6.20 38.62
C ILE A 553 42.72 -6.69 40.02
N ALA A 554 43.65 -7.31 40.75
CA ALA A 554 43.40 -7.78 42.13
C ALA A 554 43.09 -6.63 43.09
N ALA A 555 43.64 -5.42 42.85
CA ALA A 555 43.47 -4.24 43.71
C ALA A 555 42.15 -3.46 43.42
N VAL A 556 41.76 -3.32 42.19
CA VAL A 556 40.62 -2.47 41.80
C VAL A 556 39.53 -3.18 41.00
N GLY A 557 39.77 -4.40 40.56
CA GLY A 557 38.90 -5.15 39.63
C GLY A 557 39.17 -4.85 38.16
N GLU A 558 38.83 -5.78 37.29
CA GLU A 558 39.11 -5.72 35.85
C GLU A 558 38.36 -4.53 35.17
N GLU A 559 37.09 -4.32 35.53
CA GLU A 559 36.27 -3.24 34.92
C GLU A 559 36.81 -1.84 35.33
N VAL A 560 37.23 -1.66 36.58
CA VAL A 560 37.79 -0.36 37.04
C VAL A 560 39.15 -0.13 36.39
N LEU A 561 40.01 -1.17 36.30
CA LEU A 561 41.29 -1.04 35.61
C LEU A 561 41.08 -0.64 34.11
N GLY A 562 40.11 -1.26 33.45
CA GLY A 562 39.72 -0.87 32.08
C GLY A 562 39.32 0.62 31.96
N VAL A 563 38.57 1.15 32.93
CA VAL A 563 38.20 2.58 32.98
C VAL A 563 39.45 3.45 33.16
N LEU A 564 40.41 3.08 33.98
CA LEU A 564 41.66 3.85 34.18
C LEU A 564 42.51 3.90 32.91
N ILE A 565 42.60 2.79 32.18
CA ILE A 565 43.29 2.73 30.88
C ILE A 565 42.57 3.57 29.85
N ASP A 566 41.25 3.41 29.76
CA ASP A 566 40.39 4.14 28.82
C ASP A 566 40.36 5.64 29.05
N ARG A 567 40.51 6.11 30.31
CA ARG A 567 40.64 7.53 30.65
C ARG A 567 42.04 8.09 30.40
N GLY A 568 43.02 7.19 30.19
CA GLY A 568 44.40 7.58 30.09
C GLY A 568 45.06 7.82 31.46
N ASP A 569 44.41 7.40 32.56
CA ASP A 569 45.04 7.45 33.92
C ASP A 569 46.21 6.48 34.06
N LEU A 570 46.18 5.41 33.25
CA LEU A 570 47.26 4.40 33.12
C LEU A 570 47.49 4.08 31.63
N VAL A 571 48.74 3.93 31.24
CA VAL A 571 49.17 3.49 29.91
C VAL A 571 49.58 2.03 29.96
N GLN A 572 48.88 1.19 29.19
CA GLN A 572 49.22 -0.22 29.05
C GLN A 572 50.22 -0.42 27.91
N VAL A 573 51.41 -0.87 28.20
CA VAL A 573 52.48 -1.09 27.21
C VAL A 573 52.66 -2.59 26.86
N SER A 574 52.10 -3.49 27.66
CA SER A 574 51.97 -4.91 27.31
C SER A 574 50.83 -5.56 28.08
N SER A 575 50.57 -6.85 27.83
CA SER A 575 49.59 -7.64 28.60
C SER A 575 49.89 -7.72 30.10
N GLU A 576 51.11 -7.35 30.52
CA GLU A 576 51.53 -7.47 31.93
C GLU A 576 51.99 -6.16 32.58
N VAL A 577 52.28 -5.12 31.79
CA VAL A 577 52.93 -3.88 32.26
C VAL A 577 52.08 -2.65 31.98
N LEU A 578 51.93 -1.84 33.03
CA LEU A 578 51.25 -0.56 33.02
C LEU A 578 52.19 0.53 33.56
N PHE A 579 52.06 1.75 33.07
CA PHE A 579 52.75 2.93 33.62
C PHE A 579 51.77 4.10 33.83
N LEU A 580 52.14 5.04 34.70
CA LEU A 580 51.50 6.34 34.74
C LEU A 580 51.85 7.12 33.45
N PRO A 581 50.95 7.93 32.88
CA PRO A 581 51.22 8.69 31.68
C PRO A 581 52.47 9.54 31.75
N GLN A 582 52.63 10.27 32.85
CA GLN A 582 53.81 11.09 33.09
C GLN A 582 55.12 10.31 33.10
N THR A 583 55.12 9.14 33.75
CA THR A 583 56.30 8.23 33.78
C THR A 583 56.57 7.68 32.36
N TYR A 584 55.54 7.27 31.68
CA TYR A 584 55.65 6.78 30.30
C TYR A 584 56.23 7.81 29.35
N GLU A 585 55.71 9.04 29.39
CA GLU A 585 56.22 10.17 28.58
C GLU A 585 57.67 10.50 28.89
N GLU A 586 58.04 10.55 30.19
CA GLU A 586 59.41 10.73 30.63
C GLU A 586 60.33 9.62 30.08
N MET A 587 59.93 8.36 30.22
CA MET A 587 60.71 7.23 29.71
C MET A 587 60.89 7.29 28.20
N VAL A 588 59.85 7.63 27.46
CA VAL A 588 59.91 7.79 25.99
C VAL A 588 60.84 8.96 25.61
N ALA A 589 60.74 10.08 26.28
CA ALA A 589 61.60 11.24 26.01
C ALA A 589 63.09 10.90 26.27
N ARG A 590 63.39 10.27 27.38
CA ARG A 590 64.78 9.87 27.73
C ARG A 590 65.35 8.84 26.76
N ILE A 591 64.56 7.88 26.27
CA ILE A 591 64.96 6.94 25.23
C ILE A 591 65.24 7.66 23.91
N ARG A 592 64.40 8.60 23.51
CA ARG A 592 64.60 9.38 22.29
C ARG A 592 65.90 10.19 22.32
N VAL A 593 66.11 10.94 23.41
CA VAL A 593 67.33 11.73 23.59
C VAL A 593 68.56 10.82 23.58
N HIS A 594 68.53 9.66 24.22
CA HIS A 594 69.65 8.71 24.22
C HIS A 594 69.97 8.22 22.77
N ILE A 595 68.92 7.82 22.00
CA ILE A 595 69.11 7.35 20.64
C ILE A 595 69.61 8.49 19.72
N GLU A 596 69.13 9.71 19.91
CA GLU A 596 69.62 10.89 19.18
C GLU A 596 71.09 11.14 19.40
N HIS A 597 71.61 10.91 20.64
CA HIS A 597 73.02 11.11 20.95
C HIS A 597 73.92 9.91 20.61
N GLU A 598 73.49 8.71 20.91
CA GLU A 598 74.30 7.46 20.80
C GLU A 598 74.00 6.68 19.53
N GLY A 599 72.97 7.07 18.79
CA GLY A 599 72.52 6.39 17.54
C GLY A 599 71.62 5.19 17.78
N SER A 600 71.68 4.47 18.90
CA SER A 600 70.86 3.31 19.23
C SER A 600 70.70 3.12 20.72
N ILE A 601 69.80 2.24 21.14
CA ILE A 601 69.65 1.80 22.54
C ILE A 601 69.46 0.26 22.58
N THR A 602 70.21 -0.38 23.49
CA THR A 602 70.04 -1.80 23.81
C THR A 602 69.04 -2.00 24.96
N LEU A 603 68.49 -3.20 25.09
CA LEU A 603 67.63 -3.57 26.22
C LEU A 603 68.35 -3.41 27.56
N ALA A 604 69.66 -3.69 27.64
CA ALA A 604 70.47 -3.54 28.86
C ALA A 604 70.62 -2.04 29.25
N GLN A 605 70.93 -1.17 28.28
CA GLN A 605 71.02 0.28 28.50
C GLN A 605 69.67 0.87 28.95
N ALA A 606 68.56 0.48 28.34
CA ALA A 606 67.22 0.95 28.75
C ALA A 606 66.89 0.45 30.18
N ARG A 607 67.21 -0.79 30.54
CA ARG A 607 67.05 -1.33 31.89
C ARG A 607 67.84 -0.47 32.91
N ASP A 608 69.09 -0.25 32.64
CA ASP A 608 70.01 0.45 33.53
C ASP A 608 69.67 1.93 33.64
N MET A 609 69.23 2.58 32.56
CA MET A 609 68.79 3.98 32.50
C MET A 609 67.64 4.29 33.47
N PHE A 610 66.71 3.33 33.65
CA PHE A 610 65.55 3.46 34.53
C PHE A 610 65.68 2.69 35.83
N GLY A 611 66.80 1.95 36.08
CA GLY A 611 66.97 1.11 37.27
C GLY A 611 65.83 0.08 37.40
N THR A 612 65.37 -0.49 36.28
CA THR A 612 64.21 -1.39 36.25
C THR A 612 64.60 -2.82 35.91
N SER A 613 63.64 -3.72 35.93
CA SER A 613 63.90 -5.10 35.50
C SER A 613 63.79 -5.28 33.98
N ARG A 614 64.38 -6.36 33.47
CA ARG A 614 64.32 -6.73 32.06
C ARG A 614 62.86 -6.73 31.50
N LYS A 615 61.91 -7.20 32.33
CA LYS A 615 60.49 -7.27 31.97
C LYS A 615 59.91 -5.91 31.54
N TYR A 616 60.12 -4.88 32.35
CA TYR A 616 59.56 -3.53 32.08
C TYR A 616 60.28 -2.81 30.94
N ALA A 617 61.61 -2.92 30.88
CA ALA A 617 62.39 -2.34 29.81
C ALA A 617 62.03 -2.97 28.43
N GLN A 618 61.87 -4.29 28.41
CA GLN A 618 61.49 -5.02 27.21
C GLN A 618 60.08 -4.66 26.76
N ALA A 619 59.10 -4.64 27.67
CA ALA A 619 57.71 -4.27 27.36
C ALA A 619 57.61 -2.86 26.79
N LEU A 620 58.33 -1.90 27.38
CA LEU A 620 58.37 -0.53 26.89
C LEU A 620 58.96 -0.44 25.47
N LEU A 621 60.13 -1.07 25.24
CA LEU A 621 60.81 -1.00 23.96
C LEU A 621 59.98 -1.70 22.84
N GLU A 622 59.36 -2.84 23.15
CA GLU A 622 58.45 -3.53 22.21
C GLU A 622 57.24 -2.68 21.88
N HIS A 623 56.65 -2.00 22.86
CA HIS A 623 55.55 -1.08 22.67
C HIS A 623 55.96 0.11 21.79
N LEU A 624 57.17 0.69 21.98
CA LEU A 624 57.69 1.77 21.16
C LEU A 624 57.93 1.33 19.71
N ASP A 625 58.33 0.08 19.49
CA ASP A 625 58.46 -0.52 18.17
C ASP A 625 57.08 -0.65 17.50
N GLU A 626 56.04 -1.08 18.23
CA GLU A 626 54.69 -1.29 17.78
C GLU A 626 54.02 0.03 17.35
N ILE A 627 54.14 1.09 18.17
CA ILE A 627 53.59 2.41 17.87
C ILE A 627 54.45 3.24 16.91
N GLY A 628 55.56 2.68 16.40
CA GLY A 628 56.39 3.29 15.36
C GLY A 628 57.31 4.41 15.86
N VAL A 629 57.61 4.49 17.14
CA VAL A 629 58.58 5.44 17.71
C VAL A 629 60.01 4.94 17.51
N THR A 630 60.22 3.63 17.70
CA THR A 630 61.50 2.98 17.43
C THR A 630 61.35 1.84 16.46
N LYS A 631 62.49 1.36 15.94
CA LYS A 631 62.59 0.17 15.09
C LYS A 631 63.73 -0.70 15.59
N ARG A 632 63.46 -1.99 15.79
CA ARG A 632 64.46 -2.99 16.19
C ARG A 632 65.42 -3.32 15.04
N VAL A 633 66.70 -3.23 15.30
CA VAL A 633 67.76 -3.59 14.37
C VAL A 633 68.72 -4.52 15.13
N GLY A 634 68.60 -5.84 14.93
CA GLY A 634 69.37 -6.83 15.73
C GLY A 634 68.96 -6.80 17.22
N ASP A 635 69.92 -6.54 18.10
CA ASP A 635 69.70 -6.41 19.54
C ASP A 635 69.50 -4.96 20.03
N GLU A 636 69.56 -4.01 19.08
CA GLU A 636 69.42 -2.58 19.35
C GLU A 636 68.13 -2.02 18.77
N ARG A 637 67.76 -0.81 19.17
CA ARG A 637 66.64 -0.03 18.62
C ARG A 637 67.15 1.35 18.21
N VAL A 638 66.65 1.81 17.08
CA VAL A 638 66.92 3.13 16.50
C VAL A 638 65.61 3.90 16.34
N LEU A 639 65.64 5.20 16.24
CA LEU A 639 64.42 5.97 15.91
C LEU A 639 63.95 5.65 14.52
N ARG A 640 62.65 5.68 14.35
CA ARG A 640 61.99 5.40 13.06
C ARG A 640 61.82 6.66 12.21
#